data_a91422db31510be2ae44936261da1ac3
#
_entry.id   a91422db31510be2ae44936261da1ac3
#
_cell.length_a   1.000
_cell.length_b   1.000
_cell.length_c   1.000
_cell.angle_alpha   90.00
_cell.angle_beta   90.00
_cell.angle_gamma   90.00
#
_symmetry.space_group_name_H-M   'P 1'
#
loop_
_entity.id
_entity.type
_entity.pdbx_description
1 polymer ?
#
loop_
_entity_poly.entity_id
_entity_poly.type
_entity_poly.pdbx_seq_one_letter_code
_entity_poly.pdbx_strand_id
1 'polypeptide(L)'
;GYFAFLVEDTQPPTKEELQKEISDITEVSKMTYADGTPIANNKSDLIRTRINGDQMSPLLKKAIISTEDEYFEEHHGVVPKALVRALVSDATGIGGSSGGSTLTQQLVKQQILTDETTFKRKANEILLALRIEKYFSKDEIVTTYLNVSPFGRNNKGENIAGVEEAAKGLFGKSAKDLNLPQAAFIAGLPQSPIVYTPYTNTGALKDDLSLGMKRKDFVLFSMYREKAISQKEYEEAKAYDLKKDFLPTEQANVNTEGYLYYTVLDKAVEIVMDLDMKKAKVNRDDLDQVGLDQYEEQARREIQSQGYTIQSTIDQNIYNTMQTAVANYGYLLDDGTADVNGNTMIETGNILMDNATGRILGFIGGRNFDINQNNHAFNADRQVGSTIKPISVYGPAIDQGLIGSESRLANYPTTYADGREFVNSTTVDLNQFVTVRNALNWSFNIPVVHVNNELRKKMGDDNFSYNHYLSKMNYPASDAWAYESAPLGPVETNVVTQTNGFQALANKGKYQKAYMIEKITDNSGHVVYEHKDEGTQVYSPATASIMNDLLRSVVDSANTTKFKPTLAGLNPHLASADWVGKTGTTDEFKDSWLIVSTPTVTLSSWTGHDLPAPMTTTSGDNNGNYMANLANALYYANPELFGIGQKFELDPSVIKSKVSEFTGEKPGSITYNGAKFNTPGKTTTSYYAKDGAPQSTYKFGIGGTDSNYASYWGNLAPRATTNNNNNNNNKKNN
;
A
#
# COMPACT_ATOMS: atom_id res chain seq x y z
N GLY A 1 -17.63 -18.03 -44.98
CA GLY A 1 -16.29 -18.51 -45.05
C GLY A 1 -15.54 -18.46 -43.76
N TYR A 2 -14.26 -18.24 -43.83
CA TYR A 2 -13.35 -18.27 -42.66
C TYR A 2 -13.74 -17.27 -41.54
N PHE A 3 -14.16 -16.09 -41.91
CA PHE A 3 -14.62 -15.11 -40.94
C PHE A 3 -15.87 -15.54 -40.17
N ALA A 4 -16.82 -16.15 -40.83
CA ALA A 4 -18.00 -16.69 -40.16
C ALA A 4 -17.63 -17.76 -39.13
N PHE A 5 -16.66 -18.62 -39.47
CA PHE A 5 -16.17 -19.65 -38.56
C PHE A 5 -15.49 -19.05 -37.29
N LEU A 6 -14.67 -18.00 -37.45
CA LEU A 6 -13.96 -17.37 -36.34
C LEU A 6 -14.86 -16.70 -35.31
N VAL A 7 -16.07 -16.31 -35.69
CA VAL A 7 -17.03 -15.60 -34.82
C VAL A 7 -18.31 -16.40 -34.57
N GLU A 8 -18.32 -17.69 -34.96
CA GLU A 8 -19.51 -18.56 -34.89
C GLU A 8 -20.03 -18.73 -33.44
N ASP A 9 -19.14 -18.65 -32.45
CA ASP A 9 -19.49 -18.78 -31.04
C ASP A 9 -19.93 -17.45 -30.38
N THR A 10 -19.91 -16.34 -31.11
CA THR A 10 -20.28 -15.03 -30.57
C THR A 10 -21.63 -14.61 -31.12
N GLN A 11 -22.59 -14.40 -30.22
CA GLN A 11 -23.85 -13.77 -30.60
C GLN A 11 -23.59 -12.33 -31.06
N PRO A 12 -24.10 -11.89 -32.22
CA PRO A 12 -23.93 -10.53 -32.68
C PRO A 12 -24.56 -9.55 -31.67
N PRO A 13 -23.84 -8.49 -31.25
CA PRO A 13 -24.40 -7.49 -30.35
C PRO A 13 -25.58 -6.75 -31.02
N THR A 14 -26.55 -6.35 -30.20
CA THR A 14 -27.69 -5.55 -30.64
C THR A 14 -27.25 -4.13 -30.91
N LYS A 15 -28.10 -3.34 -31.60
CA LYS A 15 -27.89 -1.91 -31.82
C LYS A 15 -27.66 -1.17 -30.48
N GLU A 16 -28.51 -1.46 -29.49
CA GLU A 16 -28.44 -0.85 -28.15
C GLU A 16 -27.16 -1.15 -27.43
N GLU A 17 -26.70 -2.42 -27.48
CA GLU A 17 -25.42 -2.85 -26.91
C GLU A 17 -24.25 -2.18 -27.61
N LEU A 18 -24.26 -2.09 -28.95
CA LEU A 18 -23.23 -1.39 -29.70
C LEU A 18 -23.21 0.09 -29.42
N GLN A 19 -24.38 0.73 -29.32
CA GLN A 19 -24.49 2.15 -29.01
C GLN A 19 -23.87 2.45 -27.64
N LYS A 20 -24.15 1.62 -26.66
CA LYS A 20 -23.57 1.72 -25.33
C LYS A 20 -22.04 1.57 -25.39
N GLU A 21 -21.54 0.55 -26.06
CA GLU A 21 -20.11 0.27 -26.12
C GLU A 21 -19.31 1.31 -26.88
N ILE A 22 -19.80 1.81 -28.02
CA ILE A 22 -19.07 2.79 -28.84
C ILE A 22 -19.16 4.20 -28.29
N SER A 23 -20.28 4.54 -27.68
CA SER A 23 -20.51 5.87 -27.11
C SER A 23 -20.16 5.95 -25.65
N ASP A 24 -19.97 4.80 -25.00
CA ASP A 24 -19.48 4.73 -23.66
C ASP A 24 -18.02 5.24 -23.68
N ILE A 25 -17.94 6.51 -23.50
CA ILE A 25 -16.80 7.05 -22.82
C ILE A 25 -16.93 6.36 -21.47
N THR A 26 -16.19 5.27 -21.27
CA THR A 26 -16.19 4.52 -20.04
C THR A 26 -16.40 5.47 -18.88
N GLU A 27 -17.57 5.38 -18.24
CA GLU A 27 -17.76 6.07 -16.99
C GLU A 27 -16.63 5.59 -16.11
N VAL A 28 -15.67 6.47 -15.88
CA VAL A 28 -14.55 6.17 -15.00
C VAL A 28 -15.16 5.72 -13.70
N SER A 29 -14.79 4.55 -13.23
CA SER A 29 -15.18 4.06 -11.92
C SER A 29 -14.92 5.18 -10.94
N LYS A 30 -15.95 5.66 -10.29
CA LYS A 30 -15.81 6.69 -9.28
C LYS A 30 -15.22 6.05 -8.05
N MET A 31 -14.05 6.53 -7.63
CA MET A 31 -13.47 6.18 -6.36
C MET A 31 -13.73 7.33 -5.40
N THR A 32 -14.18 7.00 -4.20
CA THR A 32 -14.52 8.01 -3.20
C THR A 32 -13.81 7.79 -1.89
N TYR A 33 -13.64 8.89 -1.16
CA TYR A 33 -13.34 8.85 0.26
C TYR A 33 -14.52 8.24 1.03
N ALA A 34 -14.36 8.01 2.32
CA ALA A 34 -15.37 7.40 3.17
C ALA A 34 -16.72 8.13 3.17
N ASP A 35 -16.70 9.45 3.03
CA ASP A 35 -17.89 10.31 3.00
C ASP A 35 -18.55 10.43 1.61
N GLY A 36 -18.01 9.74 0.61
CA GLY A 36 -18.50 9.81 -0.77
C GLY A 36 -17.87 10.90 -1.61
N THR A 37 -17.00 11.75 -1.06
CA THR A 37 -16.27 12.76 -1.83
C THR A 37 -15.35 12.06 -2.84
N PRO A 38 -15.34 12.49 -4.13
CA PRO A 38 -14.53 11.85 -5.15
C PRO A 38 -13.02 11.95 -4.87
N ILE A 39 -12.31 10.84 -5.13
CA ILE A 39 -10.84 10.82 -5.20
C ILE A 39 -10.46 11.21 -6.62
N ALA A 40 -9.79 12.35 -6.77
CA ALA A 40 -9.32 12.80 -8.07
C ALA A 40 -8.03 12.05 -8.48
N ASN A 41 -7.95 11.68 -9.76
CA ASN A 41 -6.70 11.20 -10.33
C ASN A 41 -6.44 11.89 -11.67
N ASN A 42 -5.65 12.94 -11.60
CA ASN A 42 -5.37 13.79 -12.75
C ASN A 42 -4.41 13.15 -13.76
N LYS A 43 -3.81 11.99 -13.48
CA LYS A 43 -2.78 11.39 -14.35
C LYS A 43 -3.19 10.10 -15.06
N SER A 44 -4.14 9.33 -14.53
CA SER A 44 -4.55 8.05 -15.11
C SER A 44 -5.96 8.06 -15.69
N ASP A 45 -6.81 8.99 -15.28
CA ASP A 45 -8.13 9.15 -15.87
C ASP A 45 -8.05 10.06 -17.09
N LEU A 46 -8.75 9.65 -18.16
CA LEU A 46 -8.96 10.51 -19.30
C LEU A 46 -10.00 11.57 -18.93
N ILE A 47 -9.60 12.82 -18.92
CA ILE A 47 -10.55 13.93 -18.75
C ILE A 47 -11.31 14.10 -20.05
N ARG A 48 -12.62 14.11 -19.97
CA ARG A 48 -13.50 14.06 -21.13
C ARG A 48 -14.75 14.90 -20.94
N THR A 49 -15.16 15.46 -22.05
CA THR A 49 -16.44 16.15 -22.16
C THR A 49 -17.07 15.74 -23.48
N ARG A 50 -18.26 15.15 -23.42
CA ARG A 50 -19.02 14.76 -24.61
C ARG A 50 -19.77 15.95 -25.14
N ILE A 51 -19.70 16.18 -26.45
CA ILE A 51 -20.46 17.22 -27.15
C ILE A 51 -21.19 16.63 -28.33
N ASN A 52 -22.24 17.32 -28.76
CA ASN A 52 -22.97 16.98 -29.98
C ASN A 52 -22.15 17.36 -31.21
N GLY A 53 -22.44 16.73 -32.35
CA GLY A 53 -21.74 17.01 -33.60
C GLY A 53 -21.83 18.44 -34.11
N ASP A 54 -22.91 19.15 -33.80
CA ASP A 54 -23.09 20.57 -34.13
C ASP A 54 -22.27 21.53 -33.26
N GLN A 55 -21.74 21.04 -32.16
CA GLN A 55 -20.81 21.76 -31.25
C GLN A 55 -19.33 21.56 -31.63
N MET A 56 -19.07 20.80 -32.68
CA MET A 56 -17.74 20.61 -33.24
C MET A 56 -17.55 21.48 -34.47
N SER A 57 -16.38 22.11 -34.61
CA SER A 57 -16.02 22.77 -35.86
C SER A 57 -16.11 21.78 -37.02
N PRO A 58 -16.77 22.12 -38.14
CA PRO A 58 -16.77 21.27 -39.33
C PRO A 58 -15.38 20.95 -39.85
N LEU A 59 -14.40 21.79 -39.56
CA LEU A 59 -12.98 21.57 -39.92
C LEU A 59 -12.42 20.32 -39.25
N LEU A 60 -12.84 20.00 -38.03
CA LEU A 60 -12.42 18.78 -37.34
C LEU A 60 -12.84 17.51 -38.06
N LYS A 61 -14.10 17.43 -38.46
CA LYS A 61 -14.64 16.29 -39.22
C LYS A 61 -13.92 16.13 -40.55
N LYS A 62 -13.78 17.25 -41.29
CA LYS A 62 -13.06 17.26 -42.57
C LYS A 62 -11.58 16.84 -42.38
N ALA A 63 -10.94 17.34 -41.37
CA ALA A 63 -9.53 17.02 -41.07
C ALA A 63 -9.32 15.53 -40.76
N ILE A 64 -10.16 14.97 -39.90
CA ILE A 64 -10.02 13.57 -39.48
C ILE A 64 -10.37 12.61 -40.64
N ILE A 65 -11.41 12.89 -41.40
CA ILE A 65 -11.83 12.09 -42.56
C ILE A 65 -10.74 12.14 -43.64
N SER A 66 -10.23 13.31 -43.97
CA SER A 66 -9.21 13.48 -45.03
C SER A 66 -7.90 12.77 -44.66
N THR A 67 -7.60 12.68 -43.38
CA THR A 67 -6.31 12.12 -42.87
C THR A 67 -6.40 10.64 -42.62
N GLU A 68 -7.44 10.18 -41.93
CA GLU A 68 -7.53 8.81 -41.43
C GLU A 68 -8.35 7.89 -42.33
N ASP A 69 -9.30 8.43 -43.08
CA ASP A 69 -10.24 7.64 -43.86
C ASP A 69 -10.83 8.46 -45.03
N GLU A 70 -10.05 8.65 -46.07
CA GLU A 70 -10.43 9.47 -47.24
C GLU A 70 -11.69 8.96 -47.97
N TYR A 71 -12.00 7.67 -47.85
CA TYR A 71 -13.19 7.03 -48.45
C TYR A 71 -14.36 6.85 -47.47
N PHE A 72 -14.32 7.57 -46.35
CA PHE A 72 -15.29 7.38 -45.27
C PHE A 72 -16.76 7.48 -45.74
N GLU A 73 -17.06 8.43 -46.56
CA GLU A 73 -18.42 8.61 -47.08
C GLU A 73 -18.87 7.53 -48.07
N GLU A 74 -17.93 6.78 -48.63
CA GLU A 74 -18.18 5.81 -49.69
C GLU A 74 -18.21 4.37 -49.24
N HIS A 75 -17.47 3.99 -48.20
CA HIS A 75 -17.41 2.62 -47.70
C HIS A 75 -18.53 2.29 -46.70
N HIS A 76 -18.65 0.98 -46.40
CA HIS A 76 -19.63 0.46 -45.44
C HIS A 76 -18.96 -0.18 -44.23
N GLY A 77 -17.87 0.40 -43.69
CA GLY A 77 -17.15 -0.04 -42.52
C GLY A 77 -15.72 -0.53 -42.80
N VAL A 78 -15.47 -1.01 -44.02
CA VAL A 78 -14.16 -1.46 -44.47
C VAL A 78 -13.92 -1.06 -45.92
N VAL A 79 -12.65 -0.86 -46.29
CA VAL A 79 -12.24 -0.63 -47.67
C VAL A 79 -11.62 -1.91 -48.21
N PRO A 80 -12.28 -2.61 -49.18
CA PRO A 80 -11.84 -3.94 -49.63
C PRO A 80 -10.40 -4.00 -50.14
N LYS A 81 -9.94 -3.00 -50.89
CA LYS A 81 -8.57 -2.95 -51.41
C LYS A 81 -7.52 -2.83 -50.29
N ALA A 82 -7.81 -2.06 -49.25
CA ALA A 82 -6.96 -1.91 -48.08
C ALA A 82 -6.94 -3.19 -47.23
N LEU A 83 -8.06 -3.90 -47.16
CA LEU A 83 -8.17 -5.18 -46.47
C LEU A 83 -7.28 -6.24 -47.13
N VAL A 84 -7.29 -6.35 -48.46
CA VAL A 84 -6.44 -7.27 -49.19
C VAL A 84 -4.95 -6.98 -48.98
N ARG A 85 -4.57 -5.71 -48.96
CA ARG A 85 -3.18 -5.28 -48.67
C ARG A 85 -2.78 -5.64 -47.24
N ALA A 86 -3.63 -5.41 -46.27
CA ALA A 86 -3.37 -5.73 -44.86
C ALA A 86 -3.21 -7.24 -44.66
N LEU A 87 -4.08 -8.05 -45.24
CA LEU A 87 -4.00 -9.51 -45.19
C LEU A 87 -2.73 -10.07 -45.86
N VAL A 88 -2.33 -9.49 -46.98
CA VAL A 88 -1.08 -9.87 -47.68
C VAL A 88 0.16 -9.45 -46.86
N SER A 89 0.13 -8.27 -46.25
CA SER A 89 1.20 -7.77 -45.37
C SER A 89 1.37 -8.66 -44.15
N ASP A 90 0.27 -9.04 -43.49
CA ASP A 90 0.29 -9.90 -42.31
C ASP A 90 0.75 -11.34 -42.64
N ALA A 91 0.36 -11.84 -43.83
CA ALA A 91 0.75 -13.18 -44.25
C ALA A 91 2.20 -13.26 -44.74
N THR A 92 2.77 -12.18 -45.28
CA THR A 92 4.11 -12.16 -45.85
C THR A 92 5.15 -11.50 -44.98
N GLY A 93 4.76 -10.79 -43.93
CA GLY A 93 5.65 -10.01 -43.06
C GLY A 93 6.36 -8.85 -43.80
N ILE A 94 5.96 -8.54 -45.01
CA ILE A 94 6.54 -7.47 -45.88
C ILE A 94 5.58 -6.27 -45.84
N GLY A 95 6.03 -5.22 -45.20
CA GLY A 95 5.29 -3.94 -45.18
C GLY A 95 4.91 -3.51 -43.78
N GLY A 96 5.28 -2.29 -43.40
CA GLY A 96 4.86 -1.68 -42.19
C GLY A 96 3.34 -1.54 -42.10
N SER A 97 2.80 -1.44 -40.89
CA SER A 97 1.39 -1.19 -40.60
C SER A 97 0.92 0.09 -41.31
N SER A 98 0.66 0.02 -42.59
CA SER A 98 0.15 1.15 -43.35
C SER A 98 -1.36 1.20 -43.18
N GLY A 99 -1.86 2.35 -42.74
CA GLY A 99 -3.21 2.77 -42.55
C GLY A 99 -4.24 2.31 -43.57
N GLY A 100 -4.63 1.05 -43.44
CA GLY A 100 -5.74 0.51 -44.19
C GLY A 100 -7.03 0.42 -43.39
N SER A 101 -6.97 0.79 -42.09
CA SER A 101 -8.13 0.75 -41.20
C SER A 101 -9.00 1.99 -41.34
N THR A 102 -10.29 1.78 -41.51
CA THR A 102 -11.29 2.87 -41.55
C THR A 102 -11.49 3.49 -40.16
N LEU A 103 -12.09 4.65 -40.10
CA LEU A 103 -12.50 5.27 -38.82
C LEU A 103 -13.40 4.34 -38.02
N THR A 104 -14.30 3.65 -38.68
CA THR A 104 -15.23 2.71 -38.05
C THR A 104 -14.47 1.53 -37.43
N GLN A 105 -13.48 1.00 -38.14
CA GLN A 105 -12.60 -0.06 -37.60
C GLN A 105 -11.78 0.45 -36.43
N GLN A 106 -11.25 1.67 -36.49
CA GLN A 106 -10.50 2.29 -35.38
C GLN A 106 -11.40 2.47 -34.15
N LEU A 107 -12.64 2.89 -34.34
CA LEU A 107 -13.61 3.03 -33.26
C LEU A 107 -13.90 1.68 -32.58
N VAL A 108 -14.09 0.63 -33.35
CA VAL A 108 -14.27 -0.74 -32.83
C VAL A 108 -13.07 -1.19 -32.04
N LYS A 109 -11.88 -1.03 -32.60
CA LYS A 109 -10.63 -1.41 -31.95
C LYS A 109 -10.44 -0.68 -30.63
N GLN A 110 -10.75 0.60 -30.59
CA GLN A 110 -10.55 1.45 -29.44
C GLN A 110 -11.56 1.21 -28.32
N GLN A 111 -12.83 0.96 -28.66
CA GLN A 111 -13.96 0.94 -27.72
C GLN A 111 -14.44 -0.47 -27.35
N ILE A 112 -14.24 -1.46 -28.20
CA ILE A 112 -14.84 -2.78 -28.04
C ILE A 112 -13.78 -3.88 -27.89
N LEU A 113 -12.68 -3.81 -28.63
CA LEU A 113 -11.69 -4.86 -28.70
C LEU A 113 -10.44 -4.54 -27.85
N THR A 114 -9.83 -5.60 -27.31
CA THR A 114 -8.55 -5.53 -26.59
C THR A 114 -7.39 -5.40 -27.57
N ASP A 115 -6.19 -5.04 -27.08
CA ASP A 115 -4.97 -4.83 -27.90
C ASP A 115 -4.34 -6.11 -28.49
N GLU A 116 -5.00 -7.25 -28.43
CA GLU A 116 -4.52 -8.48 -29.05
C GLU A 116 -4.43 -8.37 -30.58
N THR A 117 -3.30 -8.77 -31.15
CA THR A 117 -3.04 -8.74 -32.60
C THR A 117 -3.27 -10.08 -33.26
N THR A 118 -4.37 -10.77 -32.94
CA THR A 118 -4.67 -12.08 -33.53
C THR A 118 -5.52 -11.93 -34.81
N PHE A 119 -5.46 -12.93 -35.68
CA PHE A 119 -6.30 -12.98 -36.87
C PHE A 119 -7.78 -13.03 -36.52
N LYS A 120 -8.16 -13.74 -35.47
CA LYS A 120 -9.55 -13.80 -34.95
C LYS A 120 -10.03 -12.40 -34.53
N ARG A 121 -9.20 -11.63 -33.87
CA ARG A 121 -9.50 -10.25 -33.48
C ARG A 121 -9.75 -9.35 -34.69
N LYS A 122 -8.91 -9.46 -35.73
CA LYS A 122 -9.08 -8.67 -36.96
C LYS A 122 -10.37 -9.02 -37.67
N ALA A 123 -10.76 -10.29 -37.68
CA ALA A 123 -12.03 -10.73 -38.21
C ALA A 123 -13.23 -10.14 -37.43
N ASN A 124 -13.17 -10.15 -36.11
CA ASN A 124 -14.18 -9.55 -35.25
C ASN A 124 -14.27 -8.03 -35.46
N GLU A 125 -13.15 -7.35 -35.58
CA GLU A 125 -13.09 -5.91 -35.87
C GLU A 125 -13.84 -5.58 -37.17
N ILE A 126 -13.59 -6.33 -38.22
CA ILE A 126 -14.25 -6.15 -39.52
C ILE A 126 -15.76 -6.36 -39.41
N LEU A 127 -16.21 -7.43 -38.77
CA LEU A 127 -17.63 -7.73 -38.64
C LEU A 127 -18.36 -6.71 -37.78
N LEU A 128 -17.77 -6.25 -36.70
CA LEU A 128 -18.32 -5.22 -35.86
C LEU A 128 -18.38 -3.86 -36.57
N ALA A 129 -17.35 -3.53 -37.35
CA ALA A 129 -17.34 -2.30 -38.16
C ALA A 129 -18.49 -2.29 -39.20
N LEU A 130 -18.68 -3.41 -39.88
CA LEU A 130 -19.81 -3.57 -40.83
C LEU A 130 -21.16 -3.38 -40.12
N ARG A 131 -21.27 -3.90 -38.91
CA ARG A 131 -22.49 -3.82 -38.13
C ARG A 131 -22.78 -2.40 -37.63
N ILE A 132 -21.75 -1.68 -37.17
CA ILE A 132 -21.86 -0.28 -36.77
C ILE A 132 -22.35 0.59 -37.96
N GLU A 133 -21.77 0.40 -39.14
CA GLU A 133 -22.18 1.12 -40.33
C GLU A 133 -23.65 0.84 -40.73
N LYS A 134 -24.14 -0.35 -40.39
CA LYS A 134 -25.54 -0.71 -40.60
C LYS A 134 -26.50 0.06 -39.69
N TYR A 135 -26.09 0.32 -38.45
CA TYR A 135 -26.97 0.89 -37.43
C TYR A 135 -26.80 2.38 -37.22
N PHE A 136 -25.65 2.95 -37.57
CA PHE A 136 -25.34 4.37 -37.32
C PHE A 136 -25.00 5.11 -38.59
N SER A 137 -25.37 6.40 -38.65
CA SER A 137 -24.99 7.27 -39.76
C SER A 137 -23.49 7.57 -39.75
N LYS A 138 -22.99 8.00 -40.89
CA LYS A 138 -21.61 8.48 -41.01
C LYS A 138 -21.29 9.63 -40.04
N ASP A 139 -22.21 10.57 -39.89
CA ASP A 139 -22.04 11.68 -38.95
C ASP A 139 -22.02 11.23 -37.50
N GLU A 140 -22.89 10.29 -37.13
CA GLU A 140 -22.88 9.68 -35.79
C GLU A 140 -21.53 8.95 -35.48
N ILE A 141 -21.00 8.25 -36.46
CA ILE A 141 -19.74 7.50 -36.31
C ILE A 141 -18.56 8.46 -36.10
N VAL A 142 -18.42 9.49 -36.96
CA VAL A 142 -17.32 10.44 -36.83
C VAL A 142 -17.44 11.30 -35.59
N THR A 143 -18.66 11.70 -35.21
CA THR A 143 -18.90 12.42 -33.96
C THR A 143 -18.51 11.59 -32.74
N THR A 144 -18.90 10.32 -32.73
CA THR A 144 -18.53 9.39 -31.67
C THR A 144 -17.00 9.22 -31.59
N TYR A 145 -16.35 9.00 -32.73
CA TYR A 145 -14.89 8.91 -32.79
C TYR A 145 -14.20 10.13 -32.18
N LEU A 146 -14.65 11.34 -32.55
CA LEU A 146 -14.10 12.59 -32.04
C LEU A 146 -14.41 12.86 -30.57
N ASN A 147 -15.44 12.23 -30.00
CA ASN A 147 -15.75 12.32 -28.58
C ASN A 147 -14.93 11.36 -27.71
N VAL A 148 -14.57 10.20 -28.24
CA VAL A 148 -13.97 9.13 -27.41
C VAL A 148 -12.48 8.96 -27.61
N SER A 149 -11.92 9.45 -28.71
CA SER A 149 -10.50 9.26 -29.01
C SER A 149 -9.59 9.99 -28.01
N PRO A 150 -8.44 9.39 -27.67
CA PRO A 150 -7.43 10.06 -26.87
C PRO A 150 -6.71 11.12 -27.70
N PHE A 151 -6.49 12.30 -27.10
CA PHE A 151 -5.84 13.45 -27.74
C PHE A 151 -4.57 13.93 -27.00
N GLY A 152 -3.95 13.06 -26.23
CA GLY A 152 -2.70 13.38 -25.52
C GLY A 152 -2.94 14.08 -24.20
N ARG A 153 -2.21 15.17 -23.98
CA ARG A 153 -2.20 15.88 -22.69
C ARG A 153 -2.61 17.33 -22.83
N ASN A 154 -3.22 17.86 -21.79
CA ASN A 154 -3.48 19.30 -21.68
C ASN A 154 -2.30 20.02 -21.01
N ASN A 155 -2.44 21.33 -20.79
CA ASN A 155 -1.44 22.18 -20.17
C ASN A 155 -1.23 21.95 -18.66
N LYS A 156 -1.96 21.01 -18.07
CA LYS A 156 -1.76 20.52 -16.69
C LYS A 156 -1.06 19.15 -16.68
N GLY A 157 -0.74 18.59 -17.83
CA GLY A 157 -0.18 17.24 -17.96
C GLY A 157 -1.20 16.12 -17.84
N GLU A 158 -2.48 16.46 -17.80
CA GLU A 158 -3.58 15.49 -17.69
C GLU A 158 -3.85 14.84 -19.04
N ASN A 159 -4.11 13.53 -19.05
CA ASN A 159 -4.55 12.81 -20.24
C ASN A 159 -5.98 13.19 -20.60
N ILE A 160 -6.21 13.51 -21.87
CA ILE A 160 -7.50 13.99 -22.35
C ILE A 160 -8.05 13.10 -23.47
N ALA A 161 -9.35 12.95 -23.50
CA ALA A 161 -10.10 12.31 -24.57
C ALA A 161 -11.19 13.25 -25.08
N GLY A 162 -11.47 13.16 -26.36
CA GLY A 162 -12.48 13.99 -27.02
C GLY A 162 -11.96 15.37 -27.41
N VAL A 163 -12.57 15.89 -28.50
CA VAL A 163 -12.11 17.15 -29.11
C VAL A 163 -12.41 18.39 -28.27
N GLU A 164 -13.44 18.36 -27.41
CA GLU A 164 -13.76 19.50 -26.54
C GLU A 164 -12.66 19.70 -25.51
N GLU A 165 -12.23 18.64 -24.84
CA GLU A 165 -11.11 18.71 -23.88
C GLU A 165 -9.79 19.06 -24.58
N ALA A 166 -9.57 18.57 -25.79
CA ALA A 166 -8.41 18.95 -26.58
C ALA A 166 -8.41 20.45 -26.93
N ALA A 167 -9.52 20.97 -27.39
CA ALA A 167 -9.65 22.39 -27.72
C ALA A 167 -9.44 23.29 -26.50
N LYS A 168 -10.06 22.94 -25.38
CA LYS A 168 -9.90 23.65 -24.10
C LYS A 168 -8.50 23.52 -23.52
N GLY A 169 -7.96 22.32 -23.52
CA GLY A 169 -6.69 22.01 -22.87
C GLY A 169 -5.45 22.48 -23.63
N LEU A 170 -5.54 22.65 -24.94
CA LEU A 170 -4.45 23.13 -25.78
C LEU A 170 -4.55 24.61 -26.09
N PHE A 171 -5.76 25.08 -26.39
CA PHE A 171 -5.97 26.42 -26.97
C PHE A 171 -6.91 27.31 -26.14
N GLY A 172 -7.54 26.81 -25.09
CA GLY A 172 -8.48 27.56 -24.29
C GLY A 172 -9.79 27.94 -25.03
N LYS A 173 -10.16 27.15 -26.04
CA LYS A 173 -11.33 27.37 -26.87
C LYS A 173 -12.29 26.20 -26.83
N SER A 174 -13.54 26.44 -27.17
CA SER A 174 -14.46 25.36 -27.50
C SER A 174 -14.06 24.71 -28.84
N ALA A 175 -14.36 23.44 -29.01
CA ALA A 175 -14.14 22.73 -30.27
C ALA A 175 -14.87 23.38 -31.46
N LYS A 176 -15.94 24.08 -31.20
CA LYS A 176 -16.69 24.84 -32.22
C LYS A 176 -15.92 26.03 -32.81
N ASP A 177 -15.02 26.63 -32.01
CA ASP A 177 -14.36 27.89 -32.30
C ASP A 177 -12.94 27.74 -32.82
N LEU A 178 -12.50 26.52 -33.13
CA LEU A 178 -11.18 26.26 -33.64
C LEU A 178 -10.96 26.84 -35.04
N ASN A 179 -9.81 27.45 -35.28
CA ASN A 179 -9.37 27.80 -36.63
C ASN A 179 -8.76 26.58 -37.35
N LEU A 180 -8.44 26.73 -38.62
CA LEU A 180 -7.95 25.62 -39.44
C LEU A 180 -6.64 25.01 -38.90
N PRO A 181 -5.58 25.76 -38.56
CA PRO A 181 -4.36 25.19 -38.00
C PRO A 181 -4.59 24.44 -36.69
N GLN A 182 -5.44 24.98 -35.82
CA GLN A 182 -5.77 24.35 -34.54
C GLN A 182 -6.55 23.05 -34.74
N ALA A 183 -7.56 23.04 -35.61
CA ALA A 183 -8.33 21.85 -35.94
C ALA A 183 -7.46 20.76 -36.57
N ALA A 184 -6.55 21.14 -37.47
CA ALA A 184 -5.63 20.21 -38.10
C ALA A 184 -4.63 19.60 -37.09
N PHE A 185 -4.15 20.39 -36.15
CA PHE A 185 -3.27 19.88 -35.09
C PHE A 185 -3.98 18.84 -34.22
N ILE A 186 -5.19 19.15 -33.76
CA ILE A 186 -5.99 18.23 -32.95
C ILE A 186 -6.30 16.95 -33.72
N ALA A 187 -6.73 17.05 -34.97
CA ALA A 187 -7.07 15.89 -35.82
C ALA A 187 -5.85 14.97 -36.05
N GLY A 188 -4.65 15.48 -35.96
CA GLY A 188 -3.43 14.70 -36.09
C GLY A 188 -3.03 13.87 -34.86
N LEU A 189 -3.58 14.18 -33.70
CA LEU A 189 -3.16 13.59 -32.43
C LEU A 189 -3.53 12.11 -32.25
N PRO A 190 -4.71 11.60 -32.67
CA PRO A 190 -5.13 10.23 -32.33
C PRO A 190 -4.20 9.12 -32.79
N GLN A 191 -3.43 9.29 -33.85
CA GLN A 191 -2.52 8.27 -34.34
C GLN A 191 -1.42 7.94 -33.31
N SER A 192 -0.90 8.97 -32.63
CA SER A 192 0.13 8.79 -31.59
C SER A 192 0.04 9.94 -30.58
N PRO A 193 -0.97 9.90 -29.71
CA PRO A 193 -1.34 11.07 -28.89
C PRO A 193 -0.22 11.60 -28.02
N ILE A 194 0.56 10.72 -27.42
CA ILE A 194 1.64 11.12 -26.51
C ILE A 194 2.85 11.65 -27.25
N VAL A 195 3.11 11.13 -28.44
CA VAL A 195 4.22 11.62 -29.31
C VAL A 195 3.92 13.01 -29.88
N TYR A 196 2.70 13.23 -30.32
CA TYR A 196 2.30 14.47 -31.00
C TYR A 196 1.80 15.57 -30.07
N THR A 197 1.36 15.23 -28.84
CA THR A 197 0.92 16.24 -27.88
C THR A 197 2.02 17.26 -27.58
N PRO A 198 1.69 18.55 -27.41
CA PRO A 198 2.71 19.57 -27.14
C PRO A 198 3.19 19.59 -25.70
N TYR A 199 2.51 18.91 -24.78
CA TYR A 199 2.80 18.95 -23.35
C TYR A 199 3.45 17.68 -22.85
N THR A 200 4.34 17.85 -21.86
CA THR A 200 4.88 16.76 -21.06
C THR A 200 3.87 16.29 -20.01
N ASN A 201 4.20 15.23 -19.28
CA ASN A 201 3.37 14.73 -18.17
C ASN A 201 3.23 15.70 -16.99
N THR A 202 4.03 16.76 -16.95
CA THR A 202 3.91 17.84 -15.96
C THR A 202 3.15 19.07 -16.47
N GLY A 203 2.71 19.04 -17.73
CA GLY A 203 2.06 20.17 -18.37
C GLY A 203 3.02 21.21 -18.94
N ALA A 204 4.32 20.99 -18.88
CA ALA A 204 5.30 21.84 -19.53
C ALA A 204 5.24 21.64 -21.04
N LEU A 205 5.42 22.72 -21.80
CA LEU A 205 5.61 22.59 -23.24
C LEU A 205 6.88 21.80 -23.54
N LYS A 206 6.79 20.87 -24.48
CA LYS A 206 7.95 20.12 -24.95
C LYS A 206 8.96 21.06 -25.60
N ASP A 207 10.24 20.80 -25.41
CA ASP A 207 11.31 21.56 -26.04
C ASP A 207 11.30 21.40 -27.56
N ASP A 208 10.98 20.21 -28.05
CA ASP A 208 10.85 19.89 -29.47
C ASP A 208 9.39 19.57 -29.82
N LEU A 209 8.75 20.46 -30.54
CA LEU A 209 7.38 20.34 -31.04
C LEU A 209 7.32 19.81 -32.49
N SER A 210 8.47 19.46 -33.08
CA SER A 210 8.56 19.19 -34.52
C SER A 210 7.68 18.03 -35.00
N LEU A 211 7.56 16.96 -34.20
CA LEU A 211 6.76 15.79 -34.58
C LEU A 211 5.28 16.12 -34.69
N GLY A 212 4.73 16.81 -33.70
CA GLY A 212 3.34 17.26 -33.72
C GLY A 212 3.06 18.27 -34.82
N MET A 213 3.99 19.19 -35.08
CA MET A 213 3.87 20.19 -36.15
C MET A 213 3.94 19.55 -37.52
N LYS A 214 4.82 18.59 -37.74
CA LYS A 214 4.88 17.81 -39.00
C LYS A 214 3.60 17.02 -39.22
N ARG A 215 3.03 16.45 -38.14
CA ARG A 215 1.76 15.76 -38.23
C ARG A 215 0.62 16.69 -38.61
N LYS A 216 0.58 17.90 -38.05
CA LYS A 216 -0.35 18.94 -38.43
C LYS A 216 -0.24 19.28 -39.93
N ASP A 217 0.97 19.46 -40.42
CA ASP A 217 1.21 19.74 -41.82
C ASP A 217 0.75 18.60 -42.73
N PHE A 218 0.94 17.37 -42.31
CA PHE A 218 0.42 16.19 -43.02
C PHE A 218 -1.12 16.20 -43.06
N VAL A 219 -1.80 16.58 -41.97
CA VAL A 219 -3.27 16.74 -41.94
C VAL A 219 -3.73 17.81 -42.92
N LEU A 220 -3.07 18.96 -42.91
CA LEU A 220 -3.38 20.05 -43.82
C LEU A 220 -3.18 19.64 -45.28
N PHE A 221 -2.10 18.93 -45.60
CA PHE A 221 -1.84 18.36 -46.93
C PHE A 221 -2.94 17.39 -47.34
N SER A 222 -3.37 16.51 -46.43
CA SER A 222 -4.48 15.57 -46.67
C SER A 222 -5.78 16.28 -46.98
N MET A 223 -6.09 17.34 -46.26
CA MET A 223 -7.27 18.17 -46.49
C MET A 223 -7.22 18.87 -47.85
N TYR A 224 -6.06 19.36 -48.24
CA TYR A 224 -5.84 19.96 -49.57
C TYR A 224 -5.95 18.89 -50.67
N ARG A 225 -5.32 17.73 -50.50
CA ARG A 225 -5.40 16.64 -51.47
C ARG A 225 -6.85 16.20 -51.72
N GLU A 226 -7.66 16.13 -50.64
CA GLU A 226 -9.07 15.72 -50.70
C GLU A 226 -10.00 16.89 -51.03
N LYS A 227 -9.47 18.03 -51.37
CA LYS A 227 -10.23 19.26 -51.75
C LYS A 227 -11.12 19.79 -50.63
N ALA A 228 -10.84 19.46 -49.39
CA ALA A 228 -11.55 20.03 -48.23
C ALA A 228 -11.13 21.47 -47.96
N ILE A 229 -9.94 21.87 -48.37
CA ILE A 229 -9.42 23.23 -48.31
C ILE A 229 -8.73 23.56 -49.62
N SER A 230 -8.64 24.88 -49.93
CA SER A 230 -7.91 25.40 -51.08
C SER A 230 -6.42 25.38 -50.87
N GLN A 231 -5.65 25.54 -51.97
CA GLN A 231 -4.19 25.68 -51.90
C GLN A 231 -3.78 26.87 -51.02
N LYS A 232 -4.50 27.98 -51.17
CA LYS A 232 -4.27 29.19 -50.38
C LYS A 232 -4.49 28.94 -48.89
N GLU A 233 -5.59 28.31 -48.54
CA GLU A 233 -5.86 27.92 -47.16
C GLU A 233 -4.83 26.97 -46.58
N TYR A 234 -4.38 26.01 -47.37
CA TYR A 234 -3.33 25.06 -47.00
C TYR A 234 -2.01 25.80 -46.70
N GLU A 235 -1.57 26.66 -47.58
CA GLU A 235 -0.29 27.36 -47.40
C GLU A 235 -0.34 28.36 -46.24
N GLU A 236 -1.44 29.10 -46.09
CA GLU A 236 -1.62 30.02 -44.97
C GLU A 236 -1.65 29.27 -43.61
N ALA A 237 -2.37 28.17 -43.54
CA ALA A 237 -2.46 27.38 -42.33
C ALA A 237 -1.14 26.70 -41.96
N LYS A 238 -0.40 26.25 -42.97
CA LYS A 238 0.94 25.65 -42.78
C LYS A 238 1.96 26.67 -42.26
N ALA A 239 1.86 27.91 -42.73
CA ALA A 239 2.74 29.01 -42.34
C ALA A 239 2.31 29.65 -41.00
N TYR A 240 1.13 29.36 -40.50
CA TYR A 240 0.62 29.94 -39.27
C TYR A 240 1.49 29.54 -38.05
N ASP A 241 1.82 30.52 -37.21
CA ASP A 241 2.58 30.28 -35.98
C ASP A 241 1.66 29.72 -34.90
N LEU A 242 1.45 28.41 -34.92
CA LEU A 242 0.57 27.72 -33.98
C LEU A 242 1.13 27.66 -32.56
N LYS A 243 2.47 27.68 -32.40
CA LYS A 243 3.11 27.60 -31.09
C LYS A 243 2.61 28.68 -30.12
N LYS A 244 2.32 29.88 -30.64
CA LYS A 244 1.78 30.99 -29.82
C LYS A 244 0.40 30.71 -29.23
N ASP A 245 -0.34 29.77 -29.82
CA ASP A 245 -1.74 29.48 -29.41
C ASP A 245 -1.79 28.45 -28.27
N PHE A 246 -0.73 27.70 -28.04
CA PHE A 246 -0.70 26.74 -26.95
C PHE A 246 -0.76 27.48 -25.61
N LEU A 247 -1.63 27.00 -24.72
CA LEU A 247 -1.76 27.55 -23.39
C LEU A 247 -0.47 27.40 -22.59
N PRO A 248 -0.12 28.41 -21.75
CA PRO A 248 0.97 28.25 -20.80
C PRO A 248 0.66 27.15 -19.80
N THR A 249 1.72 26.56 -19.27
CA THR A 249 1.61 25.53 -18.24
C THR A 249 0.81 26.07 -17.07
N GLU A 250 -0.22 25.34 -16.70
CA GLU A 250 -0.98 25.58 -15.49
C GLU A 250 -0.62 24.48 -14.50
N GLN A 251 -0.18 24.84 -13.30
CA GLN A 251 0.15 23.82 -12.31
C GLN A 251 -1.10 23.00 -11.99
N ALA A 252 -1.03 21.71 -12.32
CA ALA A 252 -1.91 20.75 -11.68
C ALA A 252 -1.67 20.84 -10.17
N ASN A 253 -2.72 20.80 -9.37
CA ASN A 253 -2.57 20.56 -7.95
C ASN A 253 -1.63 19.37 -7.76
N VAL A 254 -0.68 19.49 -6.81
CA VAL A 254 0.24 18.41 -6.47
C VAL A 254 -0.59 17.12 -6.40
N ASN A 255 -0.19 16.08 -7.13
CA ASN A 255 -0.91 14.82 -7.14
C ASN A 255 -0.71 14.07 -5.83
N THR A 256 -1.34 14.58 -4.76
CA THR A 256 -1.32 13.97 -3.42
C THR A 256 -2.10 12.66 -3.38
N GLU A 257 -2.92 12.39 -4.37
CA GLU A 257 -3.83 11.25 -4.42
C GLU A 257 -3.32 10.10 -5.28
N GLY A 258 -2.08 10.17 -5.82
CA GLY A 258 -1.54 9.14 -6.70
C GLY A 258 -1.43 7.76 -6.02
N TYR A 259 -0.84 7.69 -4.85
CA TYR A 259 -0.79 6.44 -4.08
C TYR A 259 -2.19 5.94 -3.73
N LEU A 260 -3.08 6.84 -3.33
CA LEU A 260 -4.44 6.48 -2.94
C LEU A 260 -5.23 5.89 -4.08
N TYR A 261 -5.24 6.54 -5.24
CA TYR A 261 -5.99 6.09 -6.41
C TYR A 261 -5.60 4.66 -6.79
N TYR A 262 -4.30 4.40 -6.98
CA TYR A 262 -3.83 3.08 -7.40
C TYR A 262 -4.04 2.02 -6.33
N THR A 263 -3.92 2.37 -5.05
CA THR A 263 -4.16 1.42 -3.97
C THR A 263 -5.64 1.04 -3.88
N VAL A 264 -6.54 2.01 -3.97
CA VAL A 264 -7.99 1.75 -4.00
C VAL A 264 -8.35 0.91 -5.22
N LEU A 265 -7.80 1.23 -6.39
CA LEU A 265 -8.01 0.46 -7.60
C LEU A 265 -7.55 -1.00 -7.44
N ASP A 266 -6.35 -1.21 -6.95
CA ASP A 266 -5.79 -2.56 -6.76
C ASP A 266 -6.62 -3.39 -5.76
N LYS A 267 -7.07 -2.77 -4.68
CA LYS A 267 -7.95 -3.45 -3.71
C LYS A 267 -9.32 -3.78 -4.30
N ALA A 268 -9.88 -2.88 -5.09
CA ALA A 268 -11.13 -3.14 -5.81
C ALA A 268 -10.98 -4.28 -6.82
N VAL A 269 -9.87 -4.31 -7.55
CA VAL A 269 -9.57 -5.40 -8.50
C VAL A 269 -9.51 -6.75 -7.78
N GLU A 270 -8.84 -6.84 -6.65
CA GLU A 270 -8.78 -8.08 -5.86
C GLU A 270 -10.18 -8.56 -5.43
N ILE A 271 -11.03 -7.64 -4.99
CA ILE A 271 -12.41 -7.96 -4.59
C ILE A 271 -13.22 -8.46 -5.77
N VAL A 272 -13.16 -7.78 -6.91
CA VAL A 272 -13.91 -8.18 -8.11
C VAL A 272 -13.40 -9.50 -8.66
N MET A 273 -12.09 -9.76 -8.64
CA MET A 273 -11.53 -11.07 -8.98
C MET A 273 -12.13 -12.18 -8.12
N ASP A 274 -12.20 -11.99 -6.81
CA ASP A 274 -12.75 -12.99 -5.90
C ASP A 274 -14.25 -13.21 -6.16
N LEU A 275 -15.00 -12.17 -6.45
CA LEU A 275 -16.42 -12.27 -6.83
C LEU A 275 -16.60 -13.03 -8.16
N ASP A 276 -15.76 -12.77 -9.15
CA ASP A 276 -15.80 -13.43 -10.45
C ASP A 276 -15.44 -14.91 -10.33
N MET A 277 -14.41 -15.24 -9.55
CA MET A 277 -14.02 -16.62 -9.27
C MET A 277 -15.13 -17.39 -8.55
N LYS A 278 -15.74 -16.76 -7.54
CA LYS A 278 -16.85 -17.36 -6.80
C LYS A 278 -18.05 -17.63 -7.72
N LYS A 279 -18.37 -16.70 -8.60
CA LYS A 279 -19.44 -16.81 -9.57
C LYS A 279 -19.19 -17.95 -10.58
N ALA A 280 -17.92 -18.11 -10.98
CA ALA A 280 -17.48 -19.18 -11.87
C ALA A 280 -17.22 -20.51 -11.13
N LYS A 281 -17.36 -20.56 -9.81
CA LYS A 281 -17.04 -21.72 -8.96
C LYS A 281 -15.60 -22.20 -9.11
N VAL A 282 -14.68 -21.26 -9.25
CA VAL A 282 -13.24 -21.50 -9.36
C VAL A 282 -12.57 -21.21 -8.03
N ASN A 283 -11.70 -22.12 -7.57
CA ASN A 283 -10.86 -21.89 -6.40
C ASN A 283 -9.55 -21.21 -6.86
N ARG A 284 -9.20 -20.11 -6.21
CA ARG A 284 -7.97 -19.37 -6.49
C ARG A 284 -6.72 -20.24 -6.43
N ASP A 285 -6.66 -21.18 -5.48
CA ASP A 285 -5.51 -22.06 -5.28
C ASP A 285 -5.30 -23.06 -6.43
N ASP A 286 -6.32 -23.29 -7.25
CA ASP A 286 -6.26 -24.16 -8.41
C ASP A 286 -5.79 -23.44 -9.69
N LEU A 287 -5.58 -22.12 -9.61
CA LEU A 287 -5.15 -21.33 -10.75
C LEU A 287 -3.63 -21.16 -10.77
N ASP A 288 -3.06 -21.25 -11.98
CA ASP A 288 -1.70 -20.84 -12.24
C ASP A 288 -1.64 -19.30 -12.42
N GLN A 289 -0.44 -18.76 -12.63
CA GLN A 289 -0.25 -17.32 -12.80
C GLN A 289 -1.01 -16.78 -14.03
N VAL A 290 -1.08 -17.56 -15.11
CA VAL A 290 -1.81 -17.17 -16.33
C VAL A 290 -3.32 -17.05 -16.03
N GLY A 291 -3.88 -18.00 -15.28
CA GLY A 291 -5.28 -17.96 -14.86
C GLY A 291 -5.58 -16.78 -13.96
N LEU A 292 -4.69 -16.47 -13.00
CA LEU A 292 -4.82 -15.30 -12.14
C LEU A 292 -4.75 -14.00 -12.93
N ASP A 293 -3.83 -13.88 -13.88
CA ASP A 293 -3.71 -12.70 -14.73
C ASP A 293 -4.94 -12.47 -15.59
N GLN A 294 -5.57 -13.54 -16.08
CA GLN A 294 -6.81 -13.46 -16.84
C GLN A 294 -7.97 -12.91 -15.99
N TYR A 295 -8.11 -13.38 -14.74
CA TYR A 295 -9.13 -12.86 -13.82
C TYR A 295 -8.84 -11.42 -13.42
N GLU A 296 -7.59 -11.06 -13.23
CA GLU A 296 -7.20 -9.66 -12.98
C GLU A 296 -7.59 -8.75 -14.13
N GLU A 297 -7.28 -9.14 -15.36
CA GLU A 297 -7.64 -8.38 -16.56
C GLU A 297 -9.16 -8.26 -16.72
N GLN A 298 -9.90 -9.33 -16.50
CA GLN A 298 -11.35 -9.33 -16.51
C GLN A 298 -11.92 -8.37 -15.46
N ALA A 299 -11.39 -8.41 -14.24
CA ALA A 299 -11.83 -7.56 -13.15
C ALA A 299 -11.58 -6.06 -13.46
N ARG A 300 -10.40 -5.73 -14.01
CA ARG A 300 -10.09 -4.36 -14.44
C ARG A 300 -11.05 -3.86 -15.53
N ARG A 301 -11.39 -4.72 -16.48
CA ARG A 301 -12.38 -4.38 -17.52
C ARG A 301 -13.78 -4.14 -16.94
N GLU A 302 -14.23 -5.01 -16.04
CA GLU A 302 -15.54 -4.85 -15.38
C GLU A 302 -15.61 -3.57 -14.58
N ILE A 303 -14.59 -3.24 -13.82
CA ILE A 303 -14.52 -1.99 -13.06
C ILE A 303 -14.66 -0.80 -13.99
N GLN A 304 -13.97 -0.81 -15.13
CA GLN A 304 -14.02 0.30 -16.09
C GLN A 304 -15.36 0.38 -16.83
N SER A 305 -15.93 -0.77 -17.24
CA SER A 305 -17.11 -0.81 -18.11
C SER A 305 -18.44 -0.75 -17.37
N GLN A 306 -18.51 -1.20 -16.12
CA GLN A 306 -19.77 -1.27 -15.36
C GLN A 306 -20.09 0.01 -14.57
N GLY A 307 -19.24 1.02 -14.63
CA GLY A 307 -19.46 2.29 -13.93
C GLY A 307 -19.54 2.13 -12.41
N TYR A 308 -18.67 1.30 -11.82
CA TYR A 308 -18.67 1.05 -10.39
C TYR A 308 -18.33 2.31 -9.61
N THR A 309 -19.03 2.51 -8.51
CA THR A 309 -18.63 3.46 -7.46
C THR A 309 -17.96 2.68 -6.36
N ILE A 310 -16.69 2.98 -6.11
CA ILE A 310 -15.85 2.33 -5.11
C ILE A 310 -15.68 3.28 -3.94
N GLN A 311 -16.36 2.99 -2.85
CA GLN A 311 -16.26 3.78 -1.62
C GLN A 311 -15.14 3.21 -0.75
N SER A 312 -14.11 4.01 -0.53
CA SER A 312 -13.00 3.64 0.36
C SER A 312 -13.32 3.95 1.82
N THR A 313 -12.47 3.44 2.71
CA THR A 313 -12.49 3.74 4.15
C THR A 313 -11.73 5.02 4.49
N ILE A 314 -11.07 5.62 3.53
CA ILE A 314 -10.13 6.73 3.75
C ILE A 314 -10.87 8.00 4.12
N ASP A 315 -10.49 8.60 5.23
CA ASP A 315 -10.94 9.94 5.65
C ASP A 315 -10.12 10.98 4.91
N GLN A 316 -10.79 11.85 4.15
CA GLN A 316 -10.13 12.84 3.30
C GLN A 316 -9.25 13.79 4.12
N ASN A 317 -9.76 14.31 5.23
CA ASN A 317 -9.02 15.24 6.07
C ASN A 317 -7.78 14.59 6.70
N ILE A 318 -7.91 13.36 7.19
CA ILE A 318 -6.80 12.58 7.73
C ILE A 318 -5.76 12.30 6.63
N TYR A 319 -6.21 11.82 5.48
CA TYR A 319 -5.31 11.51 4.37
C TYR A 319 -4.52 12.74 3.90
N ASN A 320 -5.20 13.85 3.68
CA ASN A 320 -4.56 15.10 3.26
C ASN A 320 -3.59 15.61 4.31
N THR A 321 -3.94 15.51 5.59
CA THR A 321 -3.05 15.86 6.71
C THR A 321 -1.80 15.00 6.71
N MET A 322 -1.93 13.71 6.49
CA MET A 322 -0.78 12.78 6.41
C MET A 322 0.15 13.15 5.23
N GLN A 323 -0.41 13.46 4.06
CA GLN A 323 0.39 13.87 2.90
C GLN A 323 1.12 15.19 3.16
N THR A 324 0.47 16.14 3.79
CA THR A 324 1.09 17.41 4.20
C THR A 324 2.18 17.16 5.22
N ALA A 325 1.95 16.28 6.19
CA ALA A 325 2.92 15.95 7.22
C ALA A 325 4.20 15.32 6.65
N VAL A 326 4.09 14.36 5.72
CA VAL A 326 5.29 13.77 5.11
C VAL A 326 6.04 14.79 4.25
N ALA A 327 5.34 15.68 3.58
CA ALA A 327 5.97 16.77 2.83
C ALA A 327 6.75 17.72 3.74
N ASN A 328 6.19 18.03 4.90
CA ASN A 328 6.80 18.98 5.85
C ASN A 328 7.86 18.37 6.76
N TYR A 329 7.71 17.10 7.14
CA TYR A 329 8.52 16.45 8.17
C TYR A 329 9.34 15.26 7.67
N GLY A 330 9.14 14.82 6.44
CA GLY A 330 9.88 13.67 5.88
C GLY A 330 11.39 13.88 5.89
N TYR A 331 11.87 15.12 5.77
CA TYR A 331 13.28 15.45 5.82
C TYR A 331 13.95 15.02 7.12
N LEU A 332 13.18 14.90 8.22
CA LEU A 332 13.69 14.44 9.52
C LEU A 332 14.24 13.02 9.47
N LEU A 333 13.84 12.25 8.45
CA LEU A 333 14.31 10.88 8.23
C LEU A 333 15.65 10.81 7.50
N ASP A 334 16.01 11.86 6.75
CA ASP A 334 17.22 11.86 5.93
C ASP A 334 18.46 11.98 6.81
N ASP A 335 19.43 11.10 6.63
CA ASP A 335 20.63 10.99 7.45
C ASP A 335 21.94 11.10 6.66
N GLY A 336 21.88 11.46 5.39
CA GLY A 336 23.03 11.58 4.50
C GLY A 336 23.52 10.29 3.90
N THR A 337 22.96 9.12 4.28
CA THR A 337 23.28 7.84 3.65
C THR A 337 22.63 7.74 2.28
N ALA A 338 23.22 6.92 1.41
CA ALA A 338 22.73 6.70 0.06
C ALA A 338 22.59 5.21 -0.26
N ASP A 339 21.65 4.87 -1.14
CA ASP A 339 21.57 3.55 -1.73
C ASP A 339 22.65 3.32 -2.82
N VAL A 340 22.64 2.16 -3.44
CA VAL A 340 23.61 1.79 -4.49
C VAL A 340 23.55 2.70 -5.73
N ASN A 341 22.45 3.42 -5.93
CA ASN A 341 22.26 4.36 -7.04
C ASN A 341 22.54 5.81 -6.63
N GLY A 342 23.03 6.04 -5.41
CA GLY A 342 23.32 7.38 -4.90
C GLY A 342 22.09 8.15 -4.42
N ASN A 343 20.92 7.52 -4.30
CA ASN A 343 19.72 8.16 -3.79
C ASN A 343 19.81 8.31 -2.27
N THR A 344 19.73 9.56 -1.80
CA THR A 344 19.86 9.91 -0.38
C THR A 344 18.53 10.07 0.35
N MET A 345 17.41 10.02 -0.36
CA MET A 345 16.09 10.13 0.26
C MET A 345 15.75 8.87 1.02
N ILE A 346 15.48 9.00 2.33
CA ILE A 346 14.93 7.93 3.14
C ILE A 346 13.43 7.88 2.92
N GLU A 347 12.94 6.73 2.47
CA GLU A 347 11.51 6.50 2.25
C GLU A 347 10.80 6.12 3.53
N THR A 348 9.47 6.20 3.51
CA THR A 348 8.61 5.81 4.61
C THR A 348 7.28 5.26 4.11
N GLY A 349 6.74 4.32 4.88
CA GLY A 349 5.37 3.85 4.77
C GLY A 349 4.69 3.97 6.13
N ASN A 350 3.53 4.62 6.18
CA ASN A 350 2.79 4.82 7.43
C ASN A 350 1.33 4.44 7.22
N ILE A 351 0.72 3.85 8.24
CA ILE A 351 -0.71 3.51 8.24
C ILE A 351 -1.35 3.98 9.53
N LEU A 352 -2.51 4.58 9.41
CA LEU A 352 -3.42 4.86 10.52
C LEU A 352 -4.63 3.95 10.42
N MET A 353 -4.82 3.10 11.43
CA MET A 353 -5.82 2.04 11.44
C MET A 353 -6.74 2.16 12.66
N ASP A 354 -8.04 2.02 12.44
CA ASP A 354 -9.02 1.93 13.53
C ASP A 354 -8.90 0.56 14.23
N ASN A 355 -8.70 0.58 15.54
CA ASN A 355 -8.47 -0.66 16.29
C ASN A 355 -9.70 -1.58 16.33
N ALA A 356 -10.89 -1.01 16.43
CA ALA A 356 -12.12 -1.80 16.58
C ALA A 356 -12.49 -2.57 15.31
N THR A 357 -12.14 -2.05 14.14
CA THR A 357 -12.63 -2.55 12.86
C THR A 357 -11.53 -3.01 11.87
N GLY A 358 -10.30 -2.59 12.07
CA GLY A 358 -9.23 -2.79 11.07
C GLY A 358 -9.32 -1.81 9.88
N ARG A 359 -10.22 -0.86 9.94
CA ARG A 359 -10.46 0.14 8.93
C ARG A 359 -9.24 1.03 8.74
N ILE A 360 -8.75 1.17 7.51
CA ILE A 360 -7.65 2.08 7.21
C ILE A 360 -8.21 3.47 7.02
N LEU A 361 -7.84 4.39 7.92
CA LEU A 361 -8.31 5.77 7.91
C LEU A 361 -7.48 6.66 7.01
N GLY A 362 -6.20 6.37 6.90
CA GLY A 362 -5.24 7.08 6.07
C GLY A 362 -3.91 6.36 6.01
N PHE A 363 -3.07 6.74 5.07
CA PHE A 363 -1.73 6.19 4.93
C PHE A 363 -0.79 7.15 4.21
N ILE A 364 0.50 6.89 4.34
CA ILE A 364 1.56 7.52 3.57
C ILE A 364 2.26 6.41 2.80
N GLY A 365 2.24 6.48 1.46
CA GLY A 365 2.88 5.49 0.61
C GLY A 365 4.35 5.78 0.34
N GLY A 366 4.78 7.01 0.51
CA GLY A 366 6.15 7.44 0.28
C GLY A 366 6.32 8.95 0.41
N ARG A 367 7.54 9.41 0.15
CA ARG A 367 7.92 10.83 0.25
C ARG A 367 7.30 11.67 -0.85
N ASN A 368 7.27 11.15 -2.08
CA ASN A 368 6.75 11.86 -3.24
C ASN A 368 6.38 10.88 -4.34
N PHE A 369 5.09 10.78 -4.65
CA PHE A 369 4.56 9.87 -5.67
C PHE A 369 5.16 10.15 -7.06
N ASP A 370 5.41 11.40 -7.41
CA ASP A 370 5.96 11.77 -8.71
C ASP A 370 7.40 11.31 -8.89
N ILE A 371 8.16 11.14 -7.81
CA ILE A 371 9.54 10.67 -7.82
C ILE A 371 9.59 9.15 -7.72
N ASN A 372 8.83 8.55 -6.79
CA ASN A 372 8.79 7.11 -6.57
C ASN A 372 7.34 6.66 -6.33
N GLN A 373 6.83 5.83 -7.22
CA GLN A 373 5.45 5.35 -7.20
C GLN A 373 5.27 4.08 -6.38
N ASN A 374 6.34 3.51 -5.85
CA ASN A 374 6.26 2.36 -4.96
C ASN A 374 5.56 2.75 -3.65
N ASN A 375 4.46 2.08 -3.36
CA ASN A 375 3.71 2.31 -2.12
C ASN A 375 4.31 1.50 -0.99
N HIS A 376 5.10 2.16 -0.14
CA HIS A 376 5.84 1.52 0.96
C HIS A 376 4.92 1.08 2.11
N ALA A 377 3.69 1.54 2.15
CA ALA A 377 2.72 1.08 3.14
C ALA A 377 2.09 -0.28 2.80
N PHE A 378 1.98 -0.63 1.52
CA PHE A 378 1.26 -1.82 1.06
C PHE A 378 2.11 -2.80 0.26
N ASN A 379 3.06 -2.31 -0.55
CA ASN A 379 3.72 -3.11 -1.57
C ASN A 379 5.22 -3.37 -1.31
N ALA A 380 5.79 -2.79 -0.26
CA ALA A 380 7.19 -3.00 0.09
C ALA A 380 7.30 -4.03 1.21
N ASP A 381 7.88 -5.19 0.91
CA ASP A 381 8.16 -6.21 1.91
C ASP A 381 9.54 -5.97 2.51
N ARG A 382 9.57 -5.79 3.82
CA ARG A 382 10.80 -5.50 4.57
C ARG A 382 10.87 -6.36 5.82
N GLN A 383 12.08 -6.65 6.26
CA GLN A 383 12.29 -7.33 7.52
C GLN A 383 11.70 -6.51 8.69
N VAL A 384 10.94 -7.16 9.55
CA VAL A 384 10.19 -6.49 10.62
C VAL A 384 11.02 -6.25 11.88
N GLY A 385 12.17 -6.91 11.99
CA GLY A 385 13.04 -6.77 13.13
C GLY A 385 12.31 -7.06 14.45
N SER A 386 12.68 -6.30 15.47
CA SER A 386 12.15 -6.49 16.82
C SER A 386 10.68 -6.16 17.02
N THR A 387 10.00 -5.59 16.03
CA THR A 387 8.54 -5.39 16.12
C THR A 387 7.78 -6.71 16.19
N ILE A 388 8.38 -7.80 15.74
CA ILE A 388 7.77 -9.14 15.81
C ILE A 388 7.73 -9.73 17.22
N LYS A 389 8.59 -9.25 18.13
CA LYS A 389 8.76 -9.85 19.46
C LYS A 389 7.46 -9.95 20.27
N PRO A 390 6.66 -8.88 20.40
CA PRO A 390 5.39 -9.01 21.12
C PRO A 390 4.36 -9.87 20.37
N ILE A 391 4.40 -9.88 19.06
CA ILE A 391 3.42 -10.56 18.20
C ILE A 391 3.64 -12.07 18.19
N SER A 392 4.89 -12.51 17.98
CA SER A 392 5.22 -13.92 17.73
C SER A 392 5.77 -14.66 18.95
N VAL A 393 6.27 -13.96 19.94
CA VAL A 393 6.94 -14.59 21.08
C VAL A 393 6.30 -14.25 22.41
N TYR A 394 6.37 -12.99 22.86
CA TYR A 394 5.86 -12.63 24.18
C TYR A 394 4.33 -12.76 24.28
N GLY A 395 3.60 -12.37 23.25
CA GLY A 395 2.15 -12.55 23.21
C GLY A 395 1.75 -14.01 23.32
N PRO A 396 2.22 -14.89 22.44
CA PRO A 396 1.96 -16.33 22.55
C PRO A 396 2.41 -16.95 23.85
N ALA A 397 3.58 -16.57 24.38
CA ALA A 397 4.10 -17.12 25.65
C ALA A 397 3.23 -16.74 26.85
N ILE A 398 2.75 -15.50 26.90
CA ILE A 398 1.80 -15.05 27.91
C ILE A 398 0.46 -15.78 27.75
N ASP A 399 -0.01 -15.91 26.52
CA ASP A 399 -1.28 -16.56 26.21
C ASP A 399 -1.31 -18.04 26.62
N GLN A 400 -0.18 -18.72 26.50
CA GLN A 400 -0.01 -20.12 26.90
C GLN A 400 0.34 -20.30 28.39
N GLY A 401 0.44 -19.22 29.15
CA GLY A 401 0.77 -19.28 30.56
C GLY A 401 2.25 -19.57 30.87
N LEU A 402 3.12 -19.50 29.88
CA LEU A 402 4.55 -19.76 30.06
C LEU A 402 5.24 -18.67 30.88
N ILE A 403 4.84 -17.42 30.71
CA ILE A 403 5.38 -16.25 31.40
C ILE A 403 4.28 -15.30 31.86
N GLY A 404 4.60 -14.50 32.86
CA GLY A 404 3.86 -13.29 33.24
C GLY A 404 4.68 -12.05 32.93
N SER A 405 4.14 -10.89 33.26
CA SER A 405 4.76 -9.59 32.94
C SER A 405 6.11 -9.37 33.64
N GLU A 406 6.34 -10.00 34.79
CA GLU A 406 7.56 -9.85 35.58
C GLU A 406 8.38 -11.14 35.71
N SER A 407 8.12 -12.14 34.88
CA SER A 407 8.94 -13.37 34.83
C SER A 407 10.39 -13.03 34.44
N ARG A 408 11.35 -13.77 35.02
CA ARG A 408 12.77 -13.55 34.79
C ARG A 408 13.27 -14.36 33.60
N LEU A 409 14.11 -13.74 32.80
CA LEU A 409 14.68 -14.27 31.56
C LEU A 409 16.19 -14.09 31.59
N ALA A 410 16.92 -15.10 31.15
CA ALA A 410 18.38 -15.03 31.08
C ALA A 410 18.83 -14.00 30.05
N ASN A 411 19.77 -13.12 30.45
CA ASN A 411 20.39 -12.12 29.60
C ASN A 411 21.91 -12.25 29.65
N TYR A 412 22.39 -13.44 29.43
CA TYR A 412 23.83 -13.80 29.42
C TYR A 412 24.27 -14.09 27.99
N PRO A 413 25.53 -13.80 27.62
CA PRO A 413 26.07 -14.18 26.32
C PRO A 413 25.80 -15.65 26.01
N THR A 414 25.32 -15.92 24.80
CA THR A 414 24.91 -17.27 24.38
C THR A 414 25.07 -17.45 22.88
N THR A 415 24.78 -18.64 22.41
CA THR A 415 24.76 -18.97 20.97
C THR A 415 23.46 -19.66 20.62
N TYR A 416 23.15 -19.70 19.33
CA TYR A 416 22.16 -20.63 18.81
C TYR A 416 22.63 -22.06 18.96
N ALA A 417 21.75 -23.04 18.83
CA ALA A 417 22.08 -24.46 18.91
C ALA A 417 23.16 -24.87 17.88
N ASP A 418 23.25 -24.20 16.74
CA ASP A 418 24.27 -24.44 15.71
C ASP A 418 25.63 -23.78 16.01
N GLY A 419 25.77 -23.10 17.14
CA GLY A 419 27.00 -22.46 17.57
C GLY A 419 27.21 -21.03 17.10
N ARG A 420 26.32 -20.50 16.24
CA ARG A 420 26.41 -19.09 15.85
C ARG A 420 26.10 -18.18 17.02
N GLU A 421 26.89 -17.13 17.16
CA GLU A 421 26.69 -16.11 18.19
C GLU A 421 25.61 -15.11 17.77
N PHE A 422 24.89 -14.62 18.76
CA PHE A 422 24.02 -13.45 18.61
C PHE A 422 24.08 -12.63 19.88
N VAL A 423 23.85 -11.33 19.75
CA VAL A 423 24.03 -10.37 20.85
C VAL A 423 22.83 -9.43 20.93
N ASN A 424 22.70 -8.78 22.09
CA ASN A 424 21.83 -7.61 22.20
C ASN A 424 22.47 -6.42 21.48
N SER A 425 21.64 -5.46 21.09
CA SER A 425 22.13 -4.17 20.56
C SER A 425 22.73 -3.25 21.64
N THR A 426 22.62 -3.62 22.91
CA THR A 426 23.17 -2.88 24.07
C THR A 426 23.75 -3.87 25.07
N THR A 427 24.68 -3.39 25.91
CA THR A 427 25.26 -4.15 27.04
C THR A 427 24.53 -3.89 28.37
N VAL A 428 23.49 -3.08 28.36
CA VAL A 428 22.66 -2.81 29.55
C VAL A 428 22.13 -4.13 30.09
N ASP A 429 22.16 -4.29 31.40
CA ASP A 429 21.66 -5.48 32.13
C ASP A 429 22.19 -6.83 31.63
N LEU A 430 23.35 -6.84 30.98
CA LEU A 430 24.01 -8.08 30.56
C LEU A 430 24.52 -8.82 31.78
N ASN A 431 24.60 -10.15 31.67
CA ASN A 431 25.06 -11.05 32.74
C ASN A 431 24.13 -11.06 33.97
N GLN A 432 22.84 -10.98 33.75
CA GLN A 432 21.83 -11.15 34.79
C GLN A 432 20.51 -11.69 34.20
N PHE A 433 19.55 -11.97 35.06
CA PHE A 433 18.18 -12.29 34.67
C PHE A 433 17.35 -11.02 34.69
N VAL A 434 16.68 -10.73 33.59
CA VAL A 434 15.85 -9.54 33.41
C VAL A 434 14.39 -9.93 33.42
N THR A 435 13.51 -8.98 33.75
CA THR A 435 12.06 -9.19 33.62
C THR A 435 11.62 -9.14 32.16
N VAL A 436 10.49 -9.77 31.85
CA VAL A 436 9.84 -9.63 30.53
C VAL A 436 9.62 -8.16 30.19
N ARG A 437 9.16 -7.37 31.17
CA ARG A 437 8.98 -5.92 31.02
C ARG A 437 10.27 -5.23 30.57
N ASN A 438 11.37 -5.48 31.29
CA ASN A 438 12.64 -4.85 30.97
C ASN A 438 13.22 -5.34 29.64
N ALA A 439 13.03 -6.61 29.35
CA ALA A 439 13.44 -7.19 28.06
C ALA A 439 12.76 -6.50 26.87
N LEU A 440 11.48 -6.17 27.00
CA LEU A 440 10.76 -5.40 25.98
C LEU A 440 11.18 -3.92 25.97
N ASN A 441 11.36 -3.30 27.13
CA ASN A 441 11.76 -1.90 27.24
C ASN A 441 13.08 -1.61 26.53
N TRP A 442 14.03 -2.55 26.56
CA TRP A 442 15.32 -2.45 25.90
C TRP A 442 15.37 -3.20 24.57
N SER A 443 14.35 -3.99 24.28
CA SER A 443 14.34 -4.84 23.08
C SER A 443 15.51 -5.83 23.03
N PHE A 444 15.86 -6.46 24.16
CA PHE A 444 16.95 -7.43 24.20
C PHE A 444 16.69 -8.62 23.28
N ASN A 445 17.74 -9.08 22.61
CA ASN A 445 17.66 -10.22 21.69
C ASN A 445 17.82 -11.57 22.41
N ILE A 446 18.69 -11.62 23.41
CA ILE A 446 19.00 -12.87 24.13
C ILE A 446 17.74 -13.40 24.82
N PRO A 447 17.05 -12.62 25.67
CA PRO A 447 15.88 -13.13 26.38
C PRO A 447 14.77 -13.63 25.45
N VAL A 448 14.49 -12.95 24.35
CA VAL A 448 13.38 -13.33 23.47
C VAL A 448 13.63 -14.64 22.74
N VAL A 449 14.90 -14.94 22.40
CA VAL A 449 15.28 -16.23 21.81
C VAL A 449 15.07 -17.35 22.82
N HIS A 450 15.44 -17.15 24.08
CA HIS A 450 15.20 -18.12 25.14
C HIS A 450 13.70 -18.40 25.34
N VAL A 451 12.87 -17.38 25.37
CA VAL A 451 11.41 -17.54 25.52
C VAL A 451 10.85 -18.32 24.33
N ASN A 452 11.26 -18.00 23.12
CA ASN A 452 10.78 -18.70 21.93
C ASN A 452 11.18 -20.17 21.92
N ASN A 453 12.43 -20.47 22.30
CA ASN A 453 12.91 -21.84 22.40
C ASN A 453 12.11 -22.65 23.44
N GLU A 454 11.83 -22.06 24.59
CA GLU A 454 11.02 -22.70 25.64
C GLU A 454 9.57 -22.89 25.20
N LEU A 455 9.00 -21.93 24.51
CA LEU A 455 7.64 -22.01 23.96
C LEU A 455 7.54 -23.14 22.93
N ARG A 456 8.49 -23.23 22.00
CA ARG A 456 8.57 -24.30 20.99
C ARG A 456 8.69 -25.68 21.64
N LYS A 457 9.52 -25.79 22.66
CA LYS A 457 9.71 -27.02 23.41
C LYS A 457 8.45 -27.43 24.17
N LYS A 458 7.83 -26.50 24.91
CA LYS A 458 6.60 -26.74 25.67
C LYS A 458 5.46 -27.22 24.76
N MET A 459 5.33 -26.62 23.59
CA MET A 459 4.25 -26.90 22.65
C MET A 459 4.59 -28.05 21.69
N GLY A 460 5.84 -28.51 21.66
CA GLY A 460 6.26 -29.61 20.77
C GLY A 460 6.19 -29.26 19.29
N ASP A 461 6.29 -27.99 18.93
CA ASP A 461 6.14 -27.50 17.56
C ASP A 461 7.06 -26.29 17.33
N ASP A 462 8.06 -26.46 16.48
CA ASP A 462 9.00 -25.38 16.14
C ASP A 462 8.33 -24.21 15.41
N ASN A 463 7.20 -24.46 14.77
CA ASN A 463 6.41 -23.47 14.04
C ASN A 463 5.15 -23.05 14.78
N PHE A 464 5.12 -23.22 16.09
CA PHE A 464 3.94 -22.99 16.94
C PHE A 464 3.36 -21.60 16.77
N SER A 465 4.19 -20.58 16.84
CA SER A 465 3.73 -19.18 16.76
C SER A 465 3.10 -18.85 15.41
N TYR A 466 3.68 -19.35 14.33
CA TYR A 466 3.08 -19.17 13.00
C TYR A 466 1.75 -19.92 12.89
N ASN A 467 1.73 -21.20 13.25
CA ASN A 467 0.54 -22.04 13.08
C ASN A 467 -0.66 -21.57 13.88
N HIS A 468 -0.44 -21.01 15.08
CA HIS A 468 -1.50 -20.69 16.03
C HIS A 468 -1.78 -19.19 16.17
N TYR A 469 -0.88 -18.31 15.69
CA TYR A 469 -1.02 -16.85 15.83
C TYR A 469 -0.82 -16.12 14.50
N LEU A 470 0.35 -16.20 13.90
CA LEU A 470 0.70 -15.41 12.72
C LEU A 470 -0.14 -15.76 11.50
N SER A 471 -0.43 -17.05 11.28
CA SER A 471 -1.26 -17.52 10.17
C SER A 471 -2.68 -16.98 10.23
N LYS A 472 -3.18 -16.71 11.43
CA LYS A 472 -4.52 -16.14 11.66
C LYS A 472 -4.57 -14.63 11.44
N MET A 473 -3.42 -13.98 11.31
CA MET A 473 -3.27 -12.54 11.11
C MET A 473 -2.66 -12.18 9.77
N ASN A 474 -2.79 -13.07 8.80
CA ASN A 474 -2.38 -12.86 7.41
C ASN A 474 -0.87 -12.63 7.21
N TYR A 475 -0.04 -13.11 8.15
CA TYR A 475 1.40 -13.12 7.93
C TYR A 475 1.77 -14.14 6.86
N PRO A 476 2.80 -13.87 6.02
CA PRO A 476 3.19 -14.79 4.97
C PRO A 476 3.77 -16.08 5.56
N ALA A 477 3.49 -17.22 4.93
CA ALA A 477 4.13 -18.48 5.25
C ALA A 477 5.63 -18.40 4.91
N SER A 478 6.47 -18.92 5.80
CA SER A 478 7.91 -18.99 5.59
C SER A 478 8.49 -20.04 6.51
N ASP A 479 9.45 -20.82 6.00
CA ASP A 479 10.20 -21.77 6.83
C ASP A 479 10.98 -21.06 7.94
N ALA A 480 11.33 -19.80 7.74
CA ALA A 480 12.07 -18.99 8.69
C ALA A 480 11.33 -18.74 10.01
N TRP A 481 10.00 -18.86 10.04
CA TRP A 481 9.25 -18.78 11.30
C TRP A 481 9.62 -19.88 12.29
N ALA A 482 10.11 -21.03 11.80
CA ALA A 482 10.55 -22.15 12.63
C ALA A 482 12.02 -22.06 13.04
N TYR A 483 12.78 -21.06 12.58
CA TYR A 483 14.19 -20.88 12.94
C TYR A 483 14.32 -20.29 14.35
N GLU A 484 15.42 -20.62 15.03
CA GLU A 484 15.74 -20.00 16.34
C GLU A 484 15.84 -18.48 16.26
N SER A 485 16.27 -17.94 15.11
CA SER A 485 16.42 -16.50 14.87
C SER A 485 15.10 -15.79 14.53
N ALA A 486 14.00 -16.52 14.36
CA ALA A 486 12.70 -15.93 14.03
C ALA A 486 12.28 -14.76 14.95
N PRO A 487 12.56 -14.80 16.27
CA PRO A 487 12.24 -13.69 17.18
C PRO A 487 12.91 -12.36 16.84
N LEU A 488 13.97 -12.37 16.05
CA LEU A 488 14.72 -11.18 15.66
C LEU A 488 14.19 -10.54 14.36
N GLY A 489 13.13 -11.13 13.78
CA GLY A 489 12.38 -10.55 12.67
C GLY A 489 13.06 -10.60 11.30
N PRO A 490 13.66 -11.73 10.87
CA PRO A 490 14.26 -11.85 9.55
C PRO A 490 13.23 -12.05 8.43
N VAL A 491 12.00 -12.39 8.77
CA VAL A 491 10.93 -12.59 7.77
C VAL A 491 10.40 -11.24 7.32
N GLU A 492 10.30 -11.07 6.01
CA GLU A 492 9.80 -9.85 5.40
C GLU A 492 8.28 -9.84 5.35
N THR A 493 7.69 -8.68 5.65
CA THR A 493 6.28 -8.39 5.44
C THR A 493 6.08 -6.90 5.18
N ASN A 494 4.87 -6.52 4.81
CA ASN A 494 4.55 -5.12 4.56
C ASN A 494 4.04 -4.40 5.81
N VAL A 495 3.96 -3.07 5.71
CA VAL A 495 3.55 -2.21 6.84
C VAL A 495 2.11 -2.51 7.25
N VAL A 496 1.21 -2.74 6.31
CA VAL A 496 -0.21 -3.01 6.65
C VAL A 496 -0.35 -4.29 7.48
N THR A 497 0.36 -5.35 7.13
CA THR A 497 0.30 -6.61 7.86
C THR A 497 0.84 -6.45 9.29
N GLN A 498 1.97 -5.77 9.44
CA GLN A 498 2.58 -5.55 10.75
C GLN A 498 1.74 -4.62 11.62
N THR A 499 1.16 -3.58 11.04
CA THR A 499 0.21 -2.70 11.75
C THR A 499 -1.00 -3.47 12.25
N ASN A 500 -1.50 -4.39 11.45
CA ASN A 500 -2.68 -5.21 11.77
C ASN A 500 -2.43 -6.17 12.95
N GLY A 501 -1.21 -6.66 13.11
CA GLY A 501 -0.85 -7.46 14.29
C GLY A 501 -0.96 -6.64 15.58
N PHE A 502 -0.50 -5.40 15.58
CA PHE A 502 -0.64 -4.48 16.71
C PHE A 502 -2.08 -4.03 16.92
N GLN A 503 -2.85 -3.86 15.86
CA GLN A 503 -4.29 -3.62 15.96
C GLN A 503 -4.98 -4.73 16.77
N ALA A 504 -4.63 -5.99 16.52
CA ALA A 504 -5.20 -7.11 17.26
C ALA A 504 -4.91 -7.01 18.76
N LEU A 505 -3.68 -6.69 19.14
CA LEU A 505 -3.30 -6.48 20.54
C LEU A 505 -4.08 -5.30 21.15
N ALA A 506 -4.21 -4.20 20.44
CA ALA A 506 -4.94 -3.01 20.88
C ALA A 506 -6.45 -3.22 20.95
N ASN A 507 -6.97 -4.25 20.28
CA ASN A 507 -8.39 -4.58 20.20
C ASN A 507 -8.74 -5.83 21.03
N LYS A 508 -8.22 -5.93 22.24
CA LYS A 508 -8.48 -7.05 23.16
C LYS A 508 -8.15 -8.42 22.56
N GLY A 509 -7.15 -8.49 21.72
CA GLY A 509 -6.70 -9.71 21.05
C GLY A 509 -7.50 -10.13 19.85
N LYS A 510 -8.51 -9.37 19.46
CA LYS A 510 -9.36 -9.65 18.31
C LYS A 510 -8.82 -8.99 17.05
N TYR A 511 -8.32 -9.81 16.16
CA TYR A 511 -7.84 -9.40 14.85
C TYR A 511 -9.02 -9.06 13.94
N GLN A 512 -9.02 -7.85 13.41
CA GLN A 512 -9.91 -7.40 12.35
C GLN A 512 -9.04 -7.14 11.13
N LYS A 513 -9.19 -7.97 10.10
CA LYS A 513 -8.37 -7.82 8.88
C LYS A 513 -8.47 -6.40 8.34
N ALA A 514 -7.34 -5.77 8.14
CA ALA A 514 -7.25 -4.43 7.55
C ALA A 514 -7.99 -4.37 6.21
N TYR A 515 -8.78 -3.34 6.00
CA TYR A 515 -9.51 -3.16 4.77
C TYR A 515 -9.56 -1.69 4.36
N MET A 516 -9.70 -1.49 3.07
CA MET A 516 -9.69 -0.16 2.47
C MET A 516 -10.95 0.12 1.65
N ILE A 517 -11.69 -0.91 1.24
CA ILE A 517 -12.92 -0.78 0.48
C ILE A 517 -14.12 -1.05 1.40
N GLU A 518 -14.94 -0.03 1.57
CA GLU A 518 -16.18 -0.14 2.35
C GLU A 518 -17.28 -0.81 1.53
N LYS A 519 -17.44 -0.35 0.28
CA LYS A 519 -18.58 -0.73 -0.54
C LYS A 519 -18.29 -0.49 -2.01
N ILE A 520 -18.80 -1.37 -2.87
CA ILE A 520 -18.81 -1.21 -4.32
C ILE A 520 -20.26 -1.28 -4.79
N THR A 521 -20.69 -0.27 -5.53
CA THR A 521 -22.02 -0.24 -6.16
C THR A 521 -21.88 -0.12 -7.67
N ASP A 522 -22.84 -0.67 -8.42
CA ASP A 522 -22.91 -0.48 -9.86
C ASP A 522 -23.61 0.85 -10.21
N ASN A 523 -23.69 1.18 -11.49
CA ASN A 523 -24.31 2.41 -11.96
C ASN A 523 -25.83 2.47 -11.74
N SER A 524 -26.47 1.34 -11.42
CA SER A 524 -27.88 1.25 -11.05
C SER A 524 -28.12 1.38 -9.54
N GLY A 525 -27.06 1.52 -8.74
CA GLY A 525 -27.13 1.61 -7.30
C GLY A 525 -27.18 0.26 -6.58
N HIS A 526 -27.05 -0.87 -7.30
CA HIS A 526 -26.97 -2.18 -6.67
C HIS A 526 -25.63 -2.36 -5.97
N VAL A 527 -25.67 -2.93 -4.76
CA VAL A 527 -24.49 -3.27 -3.98
C VAL A 527 -23.84 -4.51 -4.56
N VAL A 528 -22.65 -4.35 -5.14
CA VAL A 528 -21.83 -5.44 -5.67
C VAL A 528 -21.01 -6.08 -4.55
N TYR A 529 -20.52 -5.26 -3.65
CA TYR A 529 -19.72 -5.68 -2.49
C TYR A 529 -19.95 -4.73 -1.33
N GLU A 530 -19.99 -5.27 -0.13
CA GLU A 530 -20.02 -4.51 1.12
C GLU A 530 -19.17 -5.24 2.16
N HIS A 531 -18.26 -4.50 2.80
CA HIS A 531 -17.40 -5.05 3.84
C HIS A 531 -18.24 -5.50 5.03
N LYS A 532 -17.90 -6.66 5.58
CA LYS A 532 -18.47 -7.18 6.82
C LYS A 532 -17.33 -7.41 7.82
N ASP A 533 -17.51 -6.91 9.03
CA ASP A 533 -16.56 -7.14 10.11
C ASP A 533 -16.63 -8.61 10.54
N GLU A 534 -15.58 -9.36 10.25
CA GLU A 534 -15.39 -10.75 10.65
C GLU A 534 -14.07 -10.82 11.44
N GLY A 535 -14.18 -10.67 12.75
CA GLY A 535 -13.01 -10.71 13.62
C GLY A 535 -12.62 -12.12 14.01
N THR A 536 -11.34 -12.32 14.29
CA THR A 536 -10.77 -13.56 14.82
C THR A 536 -10.08 -13.27 16.14
N GLN A 537 -10.48 -13.98 17.21
CA GLN A 537 -9.81 -13.88 18.49
C GLN A 537 -8.48 -14.65 18.39
N VAL A 538 -7.37 -13.92 18.33
CA VAL A 538 -6.04 -14.50 18.18
C VAL A 538 -5.36 -14.66 19.54
N TYR A 539 -5.38 -13.62 20.35
CA TYR A 539 -4.91 -13.65 21.74
C TYR A 539 -6.12 -13.57 22.65
N SER A 540 -6.02 -14.13 23.87
CA SER A 540 -7.07 -13.89 24.86
C SER A 540 -7.13 -12.40 25.23
N PRO A 541 -8.29 -11.89 25.66
CA PRO A 541 -8.37 -10.52 26.16
C PRO A 541 -7.39 -10.24 27.31
N ALA A 542 -7.17 -11.21 28.18
CA ALA A 542 -6.16 -11.11 29.24
C ALA A 542 -4.76 -10.89 28.68
N THR A 543 -4.34 -11.72 27.71
CA THR A 543 -3.03 -11.60 27.06
C THR A 543 -2.85 -10.24 26.42
N ALA A 544 -3.82 -9.80 25.65
CA ALA A 544 -3.76 -8.50 24.97
C ALA A 544 -3.63 -7.35 25.96
N SER A 545 -4.39 -7.38 27.06
CA SER A 545 -4.33 -6.34 28.09
C SER A 545 -2.99 -6.29 28.81
N ILE A 546 -2.41 -7.46 29.09
CA ILE A 546 -1.05 -7.54 29.68
C ILE A 546 -0.02 -7.00 28.69
N MET A 547 -0.13 -7.36 27.42
CA MET A 547 0.79 -6.87 26.40
C MET A 547 0.72 -5.36 26.27
N ASN A 548 -0.47 -4.77 26.29
CA ASN A 548 -0.61 -3.31 26.23
C ASN A 548 0.03 -2.63 27.44
N ASP A 549 -0.08 -3.22 28.64
CA ASP A 549 0.62 -2.73 29.82
C ASP A 549 2.15 -2.76 29.65
N LEU A 550 2.68 -3.84 29.08
CA LEU A 550 4.09 -3.97 28.78
C LEU A 550 4.54 -2.97 27.70
N LEU A 551 3.78 -2.81 26.64
CA LEU A 551 4.09 -1.89 25.55
C LEU A 551 3.92 -0.42 25.94
N ARG A 552 3.08 -0.12 26.93
CA ARG A 552 3.06 1.20 27.58
C ARG A 552 4.38 1.49 28.24
N SER A 553 4.91 0.53 28.97
CA SER A 553 6.22 0.62 29.60
C SER A 553 7.34 0.88 28.59
N VAL A 554 7.29 0.25 27.42
CA VAL A 554 8.26 0.49 26.33
C VAL A 554 8.28 1.97 25.92
N VAL A 555 7.12 2.53 25.67
CA VAL A 555 6.97 3.94 25.25
C VAL A 555 7.37 4.90 26.38
N ASP A 556 6.88 4.63 27.60
CA ASP A 556 7.15 5.47 28.77
C ASP A 556 8.63 5.46 29.19
N SER A 557 9.30 4.32 29.03
CA SER A 557 10.73 4.19 29.37
C SER A 557 11.62 5.04 28.47
N ALA A 558 11.19 5.30 27.26
CA ALA A 558 11.97 5.99 26.23
C ALA A 558 13.37 5.38 25.98
N ASN A 559 13.54 4.10 26.26
CA ASN A 559 14.82 3.42 26.08
C ASN A 559 15.17 3.20 24.61
N THR A 560 14.15 2.81 23.79
CA THR A 560 14.34 2.50 22.37
C THR A 560 13.71 3.52 21.43
N THR A 561 12.88 4.43 21.96
CA THR A 561 12.26 5.49 21.14
C THR A 561 12.10 6.77 21.96
N LYS A 562 12.34 7.91 21.34
CA LYS A 562 12.07 9.24 21.89
C LYS A 562 10.71 9.78 21.46
N PHE A 563 9.85 8.93 20.94
CA PHE A 563 8.51 9.32 20.45
C PHE A 563 7.73 10.14 21.49
N LYS A 564 7.55 9.59 22.70
CA LYS A 564 6.74 10.24 23.73
C LYS A 564 7.38 11.51 24.29
N PRO A 565 8.68 11.56 24.63
CA PRO A 565 9.34 12.80 25.03
C PRO A 565 9.27 13.89 23.95
N THR A 566 9.45 13.52 22.69
CA THR A 566 9.36 14.48 21.57
C THR A 566 7.92 15.00 21.45
N LEU A 567 6.94 14.09 21.53
CA LEU A 567 5.52 14.45 21.46
C LEU A 567 5.13 15.37 22.63
N ALA A 568 5.64 15.10 23.83
CA ALA A 568 5.41 15.95 25.00
C ALA A 568 5.94 17.38 24.80
N GLY A 569 7.06 17.52 24.10
CA GLY A 569 7.60 18.83 23.73
C GLY A 569 6.75 19.58 22.71
N LEU A 570 6.09 18.84 21.81
CA LEU A 570 5.21 19.41 20.77
C LEU A 570 3.80 19.70 21.31
N ASN A 571 3.25 18.77 22.07
CA ASN A 571 1.86 18.80 22.52
C ASN A 571 1.69 17.92 23.78
N PRO A 572 1.82 18.52 24.98
CA PRO A 572 1.70 17.78 26.23
C PRO A 572 0.33 17.07 26.40
N HIS A 573 -0.73 17.67 25.92
CA HIS A 573 -2.06 17.08 25.97
C HIS A 573 -2.14 15.79 25.15
N LEU A 574 -1.64 15.79 23.93
CA LEU A 574 -1.58 14.59 23.08
C LEU A 574 -0.65 13.54 23.69
N ALA A 575 0.49 13.94 24.25
CA ALA A 575 1.40 13.01 24.91
C ALA A 575 0.77 12.31 26.13
N SER A 576 -0.27 12.89 26.73
CA SER A 576 -1.00 12.31 27.86
C SER A 576 -1.95 11.16 27.49
N ALA A 577 -2.19 10.91 26.19
CA ALA A 577 -2.92 9.74 25.75
C ALA A 577 -2.21 8.47 26.22
N ASP A 578 -2.94 7.37 26.27
CA ASP A 578 -2.37 6.08 26.66
C ASP A 578 -1.65 5.41 25.48
N TRP A 579 -0.40 5.83 25.27
CA TRP A 579 0.45 5.34 24.20
C TRP A 579 1.13 4.04 24.58
N VAL A 580 0.96 3.04 23.73
CA VAL A 580 1.71 1.79 23.78
C VAL A 580 2.45 1.61 22.46
N GLY A 581 3.54 0.86 22.42
CA GLY A 581 4.25 0.70 21.16
C GLY A 581 5.50 -0.16 21.23
N LYS A 582 6.09 -0.36 20.06
CA LYS A 582 7.31 -1.15 19.87
C LYS A 582 8.10 -0.61 18.70
N THR A 583 9.42 -0.62 18.86
CA THR A 583 10.38 -0.34 17.80
C THR A 583 10.91 -1.62 17.17
N GLY A 584 11.47 -1.49 15.99
CA GLY A 584 12.25 -2.54 15.34
C GLY A 584 13.36 -1.92 14.51
N THR A 585 14.50 -2.60 14.51
CA THR A 585 15.65 -2.23 13.69
C THR A 585 16.23 -3.51 13.11
N THR A 586 16.68 -3.46 11.88
CA THR A 586 17.31 -4.60 11.21
C THR A 586 18.82 -4.38 11.08
N ASP A 587 19.55 -5.42 10.61
CA ASP A 587 20.99 -5.37 10.47
C ASP A 587 21.46 -4.18 9.66
N GLU A 588 22.52 -3.52 10.13
CA GLU A 588 23.10 -2.31 9.52
C GLU A 588 22.11 -1.14 9.44
N PHE A 589 21.06 -1.15 10.26
CA PHE A 589 20.03 -0.12 10.28
C PHE A 589 19.33 0.08 8.92
N LYS A 590 19.15 -1.01 8.15
CA LYS A 590 18.48 -0.93 6.84
C LYS A 590 16.99 -0.59 6.95
N ASP A 591 16.38 -0.97 8.06
CA ASP A 591 14.98 -0.73 8.37
C ASP A 591 14.83 -0.18 9.77
N SER A 592 14.00 0.83 9.93
CA SER A 592 13.59 1.33 11.24
C SER A 592 12.07 1.37 11.31
N TRP A 593 11.54 0.69 12.32
CA TRP A 593 10.12 0.58 12.56
C TRP A 593 9.74 1.24 13.88
N LEU A 594 8.58 1.89 13.87
CA LEU A 594 7.88 2.29 15.09
C LEU A 594 6.38 2.09 14.88
N ILE A 595 5.76 1.33 15.77
CA ILE A 595 4.32 1.13 15.75
C ILE A 595 3.80 1.53 17.11
N VAL A 596 2.88 2.48 17.14
CA VAL A 596 2.26 2.97 18.37
C VAL A 596 0.75 2.83 18.29
N SER A 597 0.12 2.57 19.42
CA SER A 597 -1.33 2.50 19.54
C SER A 597 -1.80 3.34 20.72
N THR A 598 -2.99 3.88 20.59
CA THR A 598 -3.86 4.29 21.69
C THR A 598 -5.05 3.34 21.71
N PRO A 599 -5.98 3.43 22.68
CA PRO A 599 -7.15 2.56 22.67
C PRO A 599 -8.01 2.64 21.40
N THR A 600 -7.94 3.74 20.65
CA THR A 600 -8.77 3.97 19.45
C THR A 600 -8.11 3.61 18.14
N VAL A 601 -6.83 3.90 17.98
CA VAL A 601 -6.12 3.74 16.71
C VAL A 601 -4.72 3.18 16.88
N THR A 602 -4.19 2.62 15.81
CA THR A 602 -2.78 2.21 15.66
C THR A 602 -2.16 2.99 14.52
N LEU A 603 -1.01 3.60 14.79
CA LEU A 603 -0.23 4.39 13.83
C LEU A 603 1.15 3.75 13.68
N SER A 604 1.54 3.46 12.46
CA SER A 604 2.79 2.78 12.16
C SER A 604 3.70 3.60 11.27
N SER A 605 5.01 3.35 11.37
CA SER A 605 6.02 3.90 10.48
C SER A 605 7.12 2.88 10.24
N TRP A 606 7.31 2.55 8.97
CA TRP A 606 8.53 1.96 8.48
C TRP A 606 9.35 3.03 7.76
N THR A 607 10.66 3.05 7.97
CA THR A 607 11.59 3.93 7.25
C THR A 607 12.82 3.17 6.77
N GLY A 608 13.33 3.55 5.62
CA GLY A 608 14.51 2.94 5.02
C GLY A 608 14.74 3.45 3.61
N HIS A 609 15.85 3.06 3.01
CA HIS A 609 16.05 3.28 1.59
C HIS A 609 15.12 2.39 0.77
N ASP A 610 14.58 2.89 -0.32
CA ASP A 610 13.72 2.11 -1.22
C ASP A 610 14.42 0.85 -1.72
N LEU A 611 15.66 1.00 -2.21
CA LEU A 611 16.58 -0.12 -2.39
C LEU A 611 17.34 -0.32 -1.06
N PRO A 612 17.15 -1.47 -0.38
CA PRO A 612 17.72 -1.68 0.95
C PRO A 612 19.21 -1.32 1.03
N ALA A 613 19.53 -0.39 1.91
CA ALA A 613 20.89 0.07 2.17
C ALA A 613 21.03 0.52 3.60
N PRO A 614 22.23 0.46 4.20
CA PRO A 614 22.45 0.88 5.58
C PRO A 614 22.10 2.35 5.82
N MET A 615 21.47 2.60 6.96
CA MET A 615 21.28 3.95 7.52
C MET A 615 22.24 4.14 8.69
N THR A 616 22.20 5.32 9.32
CA THR A 616 22.97 5.60 10.53
C THR A 616 22.28 5.07 11.79
N THR A 617 23.03 5.03 12.90
CA THR A 617 22.51 4.65 14.21
C THR A 617 21.41 5.56 14.73
N THR A 618 21.20 6.72 14.11
CA THR A 618 20.15 7.70 14.48
C THR A 618 18.77 7.36 13.91
N SER A 619 18.65 6.31 13.09
CA SER A 619 17.42 5.99 12.36
C SER A 619 16.21 5.81 13.28
N GLY A 620 16.37 5.20 14.45
CA GLY A 620 15.30 5.05 15.44
C GLY A 620 14.83 6.37 16.02
N ASP A 621 15.75 7.25 16.38
CA ASP A 621 15.43 8.59 16.89
C ASP A 621 14.81 9.46 15.79
N ASN A 622 15.30 9.34 14.56
CA ASN A 622 14.75 10.07 13.42
C ASN A 622 13.29 9.63 13.15
N ASN A 623 13.01 8.33 13.18
CA ASN A 623 11.66 7.81 13.01
C ASN A 623 10.74 8.25 14.14
N GLY A 624 11.19 8.21 15.39
CA GLY A 624 10.43 8.68 16.55
C GLY A 624 10.08 10.16 16.47
N ASN A 625 11.02 11.01 16.05
CA ASN A 625 10.81 12.43 15.83
C ASN A 625 9.81 12.70 14.70
N TYR A 626 9.97 12.01 13.58
CA TYR A 626 9.04 12.09 12.46
C TYR A 626 7.62 11.69 12.88
N MET A 627 7.48 10.58 13.59
CA MET A 627 6.19 10.07 14.05
C MET A 627 5.51 10.97 15.05
N ALA A 628 6.26 11.62 15.94
CA ALA A 628 5.71 12.58 16.89
C ALA A 628 5.11 13.79 16.16
N ASN A 629 5.78 14.28 15.13
CA ASN A 629 5.28 15.38 14.30
C ASN A 629 4.04 14.95 13.48
N LEU A 630 4.04 13.74 12.94
CA LEU A 630 2.90 13.18 12.23
C LEU A 630 1.68 13.03 13.15
N ALA A 631 1.87 12.46 14.34
CA ALA A 631 0.80 12.33 15.34
C ALA A 631 0.23 13.68 15.76
N ASN A 632 1.09 14.66 15.96
CA ASN A 632 0.67 16.02 16.33
C ASN A 632 -0.15 16.68 15.20
N ALA A 633 0.27 16.54 13.96
CA ALA A 633 -0.51 17.02 12.81
C ALA A 633 -1.90 16.37 12.75
N LEU A 634 -1.96 15.06 12.97
CA LEU A 634 -3.22 14.31 13.00
C LEU A 634 -4.14 14.77 14.15
N TYR A 635 -3.59 15.09 15.30
CA TYR A 635 -4.36 15.64 16.41
C TYR A 635 -5.07 16.94 16.04
N TYR A 636 -4.38 17.84 15.35
CA TYR A 636 -4.99 19.11 14.92
C TYR A 636 -6.03 18.91 13.83
N ALA A 637 -5.89 17.88 13.00
CA ALA A 637 -6.90 17.53 12.01
C ALA A 637 -8.16 16.92 12.66
N ASN A 638 -7.98 16.11 13.70
CA ASN A 638 -9.06 15.49 14.46
C ASN A 638 -8.62 15.26 15.91
N PRO A 639 -8.95 16.17 16.84
CA PRO A 639 -8.54 16.06 18.24
C PRO A 639 -9.07 14.83 18.97
N GLU A 640 -10.13 14.21 18.49
CA GLU A 640 -10.75 13.01 19.06
C GLU A 640 -10.07 11.71 18.60
N LEU A 641 -9.24 11.77 17.57
CA LEU A 641 -8.70 10.60 16.88
C LEU A 641 -8.00 9.62 17.81
N PHE A 642 -7.15 10.13 18.71
CA PHE A 642 -6.31 9.30 19.58
C PHE A 642 -6.99 8.93 20.90
N GLY A 643 -8.26 9.32 21.12
CA GLY A 643 -9.00 8.94 22.30
C GLY A 643 -8.33 9.35 23.61
N ILE A 644 -7.84 10.60 23.70
CA ILE A 644 -7.21 11.11 24.91
C ILE A 644 -8.17 10.99 26.09
N GLY A 645 -7.67 10.45 27.21
CA GLY A 645 -8.49 10.15 28.39
C GLY A 645 -8.99 8.72 28.46
N GLN A 646 -8.99 7.98 27.35
CA GLN A 646 -9.24 6.53 27.35
C GLN A 646 -7.95 5.79 27.73
N LYS A 647 -8.09 4.62 28.35
CA LYS A 647 -6.97 3.81 28.78
C LYS A 647 -7.15 2.35 28.40
N PHE A 648 -6.03 1.68 28.13
CA PHE A 648 -6.00 0.23 28.07
C PHE A 648 -6.11 -0.32 29.49
N GLU A 649 -7.26 -0.87 29.81
CA GLU A 649 -7.50 -1.48 31.12
C GLU A 649 -7.08 -2.95 31.11
N LEU A 650 -6.57 -3.45 32.23
CA LEU A 650 -6.37 -4.88 32.40
C LEU A 650 -7.71 -5.60 32.33
N ASP A 651 -7.77 -6.69 31.57
CA ASP A 651 -8.95 -7.51 31.51
C ASP A 651 -9.28 -8.10 32.90
N PRO A 652 -10.55 -8.20 33.29
CA PRO A 652 -10.90 -8.79 34.58
C PRO A 652 -10.39 -10.21 34.81
N SER A 653 -10.15 -10.98 33.76
CA SER A 653 -9.61 -12.35 33.81
C SER A 653 -8.13 -12.43 34.08
N VAL A 654 -7.38 -11.31 34.07
CA VAL A 654 -5.96 -11.30 34.40
C VAL A 654 -5.72 -11.76 35.81
N ILE A 655 -4.79 -12.70 35.98
CA ILE A 655 -4.35 -13.22 37.27
C ILE A 655 -3.22 -12.34 37.78
N LYS A 656 -3.45 -11.65 38.88
CA LYS A 656 -2.46 -10.79 39.52
C LYS A 656 -1.72 -11.62 40.58
N SER A 657 -0.54 -12.07 40.28
CA SER A 657 0.26 -12.90 41.17
C SER A 657 1.32 -12.07 41.92
N LYS A 658 1.35 -12.24 43.25
CA LYS A 658 2.43 -11.69 44.06
C LYS A 658 3.67 -12.53 43.87
N VAL A 659 4.77 -11.91 43.39
CA VAL A 659 6.02 -12.59 43.06
C VAL A 659 7.21 -11.92 43.75
N SER A 660 8.28 -12.67 43.94
CA SER A 660 9.57 -12.10 44.32
C SER A 660 10.13 -11.28 43.19
N GLU A 661 10.60 -10.07 43.44
CA GLU A 661 11.30 -9.28 42.43
C GLU A 661 12.58 -9.96 41.96
N PHE A 662 13.17 -10.83 42.80
CA PHE A 662 14.42 -11.52 42.48
C PHE A 662 14.20 -12.66 41.49
N THR A 663 13.18 -13.47 41.66
CA THR A 663 12.91 -14.68 40.84
C THR A 663 11.79 -14.50 39.82
N GLY A 664 10.86 -13.59 40.05
CA GLY A 664 9.64 -13.50 39.27
C GLY A 664 8.64 -14.63 39.52
N GLU A 665 8.91 -15.49 40.51
CA GLU A 665 8.02 -16.55 40.97
C GLU A 665 7.45 -16.21 42.36
N LYS A 666 6.48 -16.99 42.84
CA LYS A 666 5.96 -16.82 44.21
C LYS A 666 7.05 -16.85 45.22
N PRO A 667 7.08 -15.99 46.28
CA PRO A 667 8.07 -16.02 47.31
C PRO A 667 8.07 -17.34 48.04
N GLY A 668 9.24 -17.83 48.47
CA GLY A 668 9.33 -19.05 49.23
C GLY A 668 10.76 -19.51 49.46
N SER A 669 10.86 -20.65 50.15
CA SER A 669 12.10 -21.33 50.38
C SER A 669 12.34 -22.49 49.43
N ILE A 670 13.55 -22.66 48.97
CA ILE A 670 13.95 -23.68 48.00
C ILE A 670 15.12 -24.45 48.53
N THR A 671 15.11 -25.78 48.37
CA THR A 671 16.30 -26.64 48.61
C THR A 671 16.80 -27.14 47.27
N TYR A 672 18.08 -26.89 46.97
CA TYR A 672 18.72 -27.32 45.74
C TYR A 672 20.15 -27.83 46.05
N ASN A 673 20.45 -29.06 45.66
CA ASN A 673 21.73 -29.72 45.93
C ASN A 673 22.13 -29.64 47.41
N GLY A 674 21.19 -29.85 48.32
CA GLY A 674 21.42 -29.83 49.76
C GLY A 674 21.54 -28.45 50.40
N ALA A 675 21.55 -27.38 49.61
CA ALA A 675 21.58 -26.01 50.11
C ALA A 675 20.17 -25.40 50.13
N LYS A 676 19.91 -24.60 51.16
CA LYS A 676 18.64 -23.91 51.34
C LYS A 676 18.74 -22.46 50.85
N PHE A 677 17.83 -22.07 50.00
CA PHE A 677 17.75 -20.71 49.45
C PHE A 677 16.40 -20.10 49.83
N ASN A 678 16.42 -18.85 50.22
CA ASN A 678 15.22 -18.04 50.43
C ASN A 678 15.17 -16.90 49.42
N THR A 679 13.97 -16.60 48.88
CA THR A 679 13.82 -15.42 48.06
C THR A 679 13.86 -14.18 48.95
N PRO A 680 14.85 -13.31 48.78
CA PRO A 680 14.96 -12.14 49.62
C PRO A 680 14.13 -10.96 49.11
N GLY A 681 13.81 -10.05 50.02
CA GLY A 681 13.47 -8.70 49.69
C GLY A 681 12.06 -8.50 49.20
N LYS A 682 11.97 -7.59 48.22
CA LYS A 682 10.71 -7.02 47.77
C LYS A 682 9.89 -7.97 46.90
N THR A 683 8.59 -7.79 46.98
CA THR A 683 7.63 -8.45 46.10
C THR A 683 7.01 -7.43 45.16
N THR A 684 6.54 -7.91 44.03
CA THR A 684 5.80 -7.13 43.05
C THR A 684 4.65 -7.96 42.50
N THR A 685 3.78 -7.34 41.71
CA THR A 685 2.71 -8.03 41.03
C THR A 685 3.12 -8.39 39.61
N SER A 686 2.99 -9.68 39.27
CA SER A 686 3.18 -10.19 37.89
C SER A 686 1.83 -10.55 37.31
N TYR A 687 1.55 -10.09 36.11
CA TYR A 687 0.29 -10.33 35.42
C TYR A 687 0.39 -11.58 34.55
N TYR A 688 -0.54 -12.50 34.74
CA TYR A 688 -0.66 -13.76 34.01
C TYR A 688 -2.01 -13.84 33.31
N ALA A 689 -2.00 -14.35 32.08
CA ALA A 689 -3.24 -14.64 31.35
C ALA A 689 -3.81 -16.01 31.73
N LYS A 690 -2.97 -16.92 32.23
CA LYS A 690 -3.33 -18.30 32.51
C LYS A 690 -2.45 -18.83 33.65
N ASP A 691 -3.04 -19.63 34.53
CA ASP A 691 -2.42 -20.42 35.61
C ASP A 691 -1.76 -19.61 36.74
N GLY A 692 -1.40 -18.37 36.56
CA GLY A 692 -0.69 -17.56 37.55
C GLY A 692 0.78 -17.94 37.71
N ALA A 693 1.46 -17.28 38.66
CA ALA A 693 2.88 -17.49 38.89
C ALA A 693 3.17 -18.88 39.50
N PRO A 694 4.24 -19.54 39.08
CA PRO A 694 4.66 -20.80 39.67
C PRO A 694 5.25 -20.62 41.08
N GLN A 695 5.33 -21.70 41.81
CA GLN A 695 6.03 -21.76 43.11
C GLN A 695 7.53 -21.54 42.92
N SER A 696 8.19 -21.10 43.96
CA SER A 696 9.66 -20.87 43.95
C SER A 696 10.43 -22.10 43.51
N THR A 697 11.35 -21.88 42.58
CA THR A 697 12.30 -22.87 42.11
C THR A 697 13.70 -22.26 42.05
N TYR A 698 14.75 -23.11 42.09
CA TYR A 698 16.12 -22.63 41.97
C TYR A 698 16.37 -22.09 40.54
N LYS A 699 15.95 -22.83 39.53
CA LYS A 699 16.00 -22.43 38.12
C LYS A 699 14.70 -21.72 37.75
N PHE A 700 14.50 -20.55 38.32
CA PHE A 700 13.27 -19.76 38.24
C PHE A 700 13.02 -19.12 36.88
N GLY A 701 14.08 -18.94 36.11
CA GLY A 701 14.00 -18.16 34.85
C GLY A 701 13.88 -19.04 33.61
N ILE A 702 13.73 -18.39 32.48
CA ILE A 702 13.80 -19.04 31.18
C ILE A 702 15.20 -18.80 30.58
N GLY A 703 15.83 -19.87 30.13
CA GLY A 703 17.21 -19.87 29.65
C GLY A 703 18.21 -19.85 30.80
N GLY A 704 19.49 -19.72 30.48
CA GLY A 704 20.59 -19.70 31.44
C GLY A 704 21.17 -21.05 31.70
N THR A 705 22.45 -21.04 32.05
CA THR A 705 23.24 -22.22 32.44
C THR A 705 23.20 -22.40 33.95
N ASP A 706 23.62 -23.57 34.45
CA ASP A 706 23.78 -23.83 35.87
C ASP A 706 24.70 -22.77 36.53
N SER A 707 25.76 -22.39 35.84
CA SER A 707 26.68 -21.34 36.26
C SER A 707 25.99 -19.96 36.35
N ASN A 708 25.10 -19.65 35.44
CA ASN A 708 24.33 -18.40 35.47
C ASN A 708 23.45 -18.33 36.73
N TYR A 709 22.72 -19.38 37.03
CA TYR A 709 21.89 -19.46 38.26
C TYR A 709 22.72 -19.41 39.52
N ALA A 710 23.82 -20.15 39.57
CA ALA A 710 24.71 -20.14 40.74
C ALA A 710 25.29 -18.74 40.99
N SER A 711 25.71 -18.05 39.93
CA SER A 711 26.21 -16.67 40.01
C SER A 711 25.13 -15.70 40.50
N TYR A 712 23.92 -15.82 39.94
CA TYR A 712 22.82 -14.94 40.31
C TYR A 712 22.37 -15.09 41.75
N TRP A 713 22.21 -16.35 42.22
CA TRP A 713 21.92 -16.63 43.62
C TRP A 713 23.07 -16.23 44.51
N GLY A 714 24.28 -16.44 44.07
CA GLY A 714 25.52 -16.13 44.80
C GLY A 714 25.74 -14.65 45.06
N ASN A 715 25.20 -13.77 44.22
CA ASN A 715 25.26 -12.32 44.40
C ASN A 715 24.49 -11.85 45.64
N LEU A 716 23.56 -12.64 46.15
CA LEU A 716 22.77 -12.30 47.33
C LEU A 716 23.24 -13.08 48.58
N ALA A 717 23.51 -14.37 48.45
CA ALA A 717 23.93 -15.24 49.54
C ALA A 717 25.26 -14.76 50.21
N PRO A 718 26.33 -14.37 49.47
CA PRO A 718 27.57 -13.86 50.05
C PRO A 718 27.42 -12.55 50.82
N ARG A 719 26.54 -11.66 50.37
CA ARG A 719 26.30 -10.37 51.06
C ARG A 719 25.65 -10.54 52.42
N ALA A 720 24.65 -11.43 52.52
CA ALA A 720 24.04 -11.76 53.81
C ALA A 720 25.04 -12.44 54.78
N THR A 721 25.85 -13.36 54.26
CA THR A 721 26.90 -14.07 55.03
C THR A 721 28.01 -13.12 55.44
N THR A 722 28.49 -12.26 54.57
CA THR A 722 29.53 -11.28 54.82
C THR A 722 29.12 -10.25 55.87
N ASN A 723 27.87 -9.75 55.80
CA ASN A 723 27.33 -8.82 56.80
C ASN A 723 27.25 -9.48 58.20
N ASN A 724 26.84 -10.76 58.28
CA ASN A 724 26.79 -11.46 59.53
C ASN A 724 28.18 -11.71 60.11
N ASN A 725 29.17 -12.04 59.28
CA ASN A 725 30.56 -12.23 59.69
C ASN A 725 31.24 -10.93 60.14
N ASN A 726 30.97 -9.81 59.45
CA ASN A 726 31.49 -8.50 59.83
C ASN A 726 30.88 -8.01 61.14
N ASN A 727 29.59 -8.27 61.40
CA ASN A 727 28.96 -7.95 62.66
C ASN A 727 29.54 -8.80 63.82
N ASN A 728 29.86 -10.06 63.54
CA ASN A 728 30.50 -10.90 64.54
C ASN A 728 31.96 -10.52 64.83
N ASN A 729 32.69 -10.06 63.81
CA ASN A 729 34.07 -9.57 63.98
C ASN A 729 34.10 -8.22 64.71
N ASN A 730 33.15 -7.33 64.45
CA ASN A 730 33.03 -6.08 65.19
C ASN A 730 32.62 -6.29 66.66
N LYS A 731 31.89 -7.34 66.97
CA LYS A 731 31.54 -7.71 68.36
C LYS A 731 32.71 -8.37 69.09
N LYS A 732 33.70 -8.93 68.41
CA LYS A 732 34.90 -9.52 69.00
C LYS A 732 36.06 -8.50 69.21
N ASN A 733 35.99 -7.37 68.58
CA ASN A 733 37.00 -6.30 68.65
C ASN A 733 36.62 -5.13 69.58
N ASN A 734 35.45 -5.21 70.25
CA ASN A 734 35.01 -4.33 71.35
C ASN A 734 35.02 -5.16 72.64
#